data_da997ab6ff59e71ba7d77031670f33be
#
_entry.id   da997ab6ff59e71ba7d77031670f33be
#
_cell.length_a   1.000
_cell.length_b   1.000
_cell.length_c   1.000
_cell.angle_alpha   90.00
_cell.angle_beta   90.00
_cell.angle_gamma   90.00
#
_symmetry.space_group_name_H-M   'P 1'
#
loop_
_entity.id
_entity.type
_entity.pdbx_description
1 polymer ?
#
loop_
_entity_poly.entity_id
_entity_poly.type
_entity_poly.pdbx_seq_one_letter_code
_entity_poly.pdbx_strand_id
1 'polypeptide(L)'
;MDRTQGIWRVPTVKSIVVSTIFIALVLSGYSRSCRAQDAGDSGSPEGLTVKLADLNAQFQAAGRSQNSQLLSELQSVAATRQQLLGALIVSNPRAVLRVSMPANVRASLPPSVQGAVEKEVETEGTLEVQVEDGKSGAKLHHFLRTASERLELHFAGTTPTNLLTGSIVHVRGVRVGNALALALGTSTTSSSLQTIAAASLPPSTGAFNTLVIMVNFQDNPTYQPYTSAAVQNVVFSQTSNWDMENSFQHTSLTGNVAGWYTIGVASTNCDTGTIKADAQAAARAAGYNLPNYSRFIYLMSSNTGCSAWWGWATIGGSDVWINGEYTFTAHVVAHEMGHNFGLYHAHADDCGTAVLCSSGTYSEYGDWIDDMGAPSYTQAGHFDSFHKELLGWLNSGTQPSITTVTSSGTYVIGPYEAQNSNPKALKILQSNTSSGSSYYYVEFRQAIGVDSFLSVYSDILGGVVVHSASPSNSNSSELLDMTPTSPSSFSHPALVVGKSYLDSTAGVTITPTAVSSTGATVAVTLATATCTRANPTITLSPSQSQWVAPGTTVSFALTLSDNDSSSCGSSSFNLGASVPSGWSSALGNTMLTLSPGGAGSTTLHVTSPSGTANGFYSIGVTASDASATQYTASASATYVVSTSTVTTPTVSVKTNQANYTPGQTVAITVTLLLGTSGDAGANVNVTVTSSNGKATTLTGTTTSNGATSLSYKLGRRAVAGIYKVQATTPTAGSSASVVAGATFNVL
;
A
#
# COMPACT_ATOMS: atom_id res chain seq x y z
N MET A 1 -56.19 -44.23 -18.10
CA MET A 1 -56.62 -43.12 -18.99
C MET A 1 -55.46 -42.13 -18.96
N ASP A 2 -54.51 -42.26 -19.76
CA ASP A 2 -54.32 -42.07 -21.19
C ASP A 2 -53.92 -40.62 -21.49
N ARG A 3 -52.69 -40.56 -22.01
CA ARG A 3 -52.11 -39.60 -22.98
C ARG A 3 -51.69 -38.21 -22.44
N THR A 4 -50.54 -37.63 -22.84
CA THR A 4 -49.66 -37.87 -23.98
C THR A 4 -48.33 -37.16 -23.77
N GLN A 5 -47.29 -37.78 -24.33
CA GLN A 5 -45.92 -37.30 -24.43
C GLN A 5 -45.83 -36.09 -25.39
N GLY A 6 -44.95 -35.15 -25.07
CA GLY A 6 -44.49 -34.13 -25.99
C GLY A 6 -42.95 -34.13 -26.08
N ILE A 7 -42.43 -34.83 -27.09
CA ILE A 7 -41.01 -34.90 -27.43
C ILE A 7 -40.63 -33.65 -28.24
N TRP A 8 -39.68 -32.86 -27.75
CA TRP A 8 -39.02 -31.84 -28.54
C TRP A 8 -37.66 -32.33 -29.03
N ARG A 9 -37.53 -32.41 -30.36
CA ARG A 9 -36.34 -32.81 -31.11
C ARG A 9 -35.29 -31.70 -31.07
N VAL A 10 -34.06 -32.07 -30.78
CA VAL A 10 -32.84 -31.27 -30.96
C VAL A 10 -32.38 -31.43 -32.43
N PRO A 11 -32.01 -30.37 -33.15
CA PRO A 11 -31.42 -30.53 -34.49
C PRO A 11 -29.93 -30.84 -34.38
N THR A 12 -29.53 -31.91 -35.02
CA THR A 12 -28.16 -32.35 -35.25
C THR A 12 -27.40 -31.34 -36.12
N VAL A 13 -26.28 -30.83 -35.62
CA VAL A 13 -25.28 -30.10 -36.39
C VAL A 13 -24.20 -31.08 -36.84
N LYS A 14 -23.98 -31.12 -38.16
CA LYS A 14 -23.01 -31.98 -38.84
C LYS A 14 -21.59 -31.68 -38.40
N SER A 15 -20.87 -32.73 -37.99
CA SER A 15 -19.42 -32.75 -37.83
C SER A 15 -18.73 -32.51 -39.17
N ILE A 16 -17.86 -31.50 -39.21
CA ILE A 16 -16.84 -31.35 -40.25
C ILE A 16 -15.54 -31.86 -39.66
N VAL A 17 -15.07 -32.99 -40.20
CA VAL A 17 -13.76 -33.54 -39.95
C VAL A 17 -12.72 -32.68 -40.65
N VAL A 18 -11.85 -32.01 -39.91
CA VAL A 18 -10.64 -31.39 -40.47
C VAL A 18 -9.45 -32.26 -40.06
N SER A 19 -8.83 -32.85 -41.06
CA SER A 19 -7.64 -33.68 -40.95
C SER A 19 -6.45 -32.92 -40.34
N THR A 20 -5.92 -33.46 -39.31
CA THR A 20 -4.65 -33.02 -38.67
C THR A 20 -3.48 -33.49 -39.54
N ILE A 21 -2.80 -32.57 -40.20
CA ILE A 21 -1.47 -32.82 -40.81
C ILE A 21 -0.45 -32.39 -39.75
N PHE A 22 0.23 -33.37 -39.17
CA PHE A 22 1.45 -33.17 -38.38
C PHE A 22 2.58 -32.82 -39.35
N ILE A 23 3.06 -31.59 -39.33
CA ILE A 23 4.37 -31.21 -39.88
C ILE A 23 5.30 -30.96 -38.72
N ALA A 24 6.22 -31.89 -38.51
CA ALA A 24 7.40 -31.70 -37.67
C ALA A 24 8.27 -30.61 -38.30
N LEU A 25 8.34 -29.43 -37.71
CA LEU A 25 9.32 -28.40 -38.04
C LEU A 25 10.42 -28.42 -37.00
N VAL A 26 11.59 -28.78 -37.49
CA VAL A 26 12.90 -28.75 -36.90
C VAL A 26 13.15 -27.43 -36.16
N LEU A 27 13.61 -27.56 -34.93
CA LEU A 27 14.23 -26.51 -34.12
C LEU A 27 15.40 -25.86 -34.90
N SER A 28 15.15 -24.76 -35.55
CA SER A 28 16.15 -23.77 -35.92
C SER A 28 15.92 -22.54 -35.05
N GLY A 29 16.87 -22.28 -34.16
CA GLY A 29 16.87 -21.14 -33.27
C GLY A 29 16.78 -19.83 -34.06
N TYR A 30 15.65 -19.16 -33.89
CA TYR A 30 15.58 -17.72 -34.10
C TYR A 30 15.66 -17.06 -32.76
N SER A 31 16.87 -16.68 -32.35
CA SER A 31 17.08 -15.58 -31.46
C SER A 31 16.33 -14.37 -32.04
N ARG A 32 15.16 -14.04 -31.51
CA ARG A 32 14.62 -12.70 -31.69
C ARG A 32 15.61 -11.76 -31.02
N SER A 33 16.47 -11.15 -31.85
CA SER A 33 17.19 -9.96 -31.46
C SER A 33 16.18 -9.00 -30.85
N CYS A 34 16.35 -8.64 -29.56
CA CYS A 34 15.75 -7.44 -29.01
C CYS A 34 16.20 -6.27 -29.90
N ARG A 35 15.38 -5.90 -30.87
CA ARG A 35 15.51 -4.58 -31.47
C ARG A 35 15.43 -3.58 -30.33
N ALA A 36 16.30 -2.58 -30.36
CA ALA A 36 16.10 -1.34 -29.63
C ALA A 36 14.64 -0.99 -29.74
N GLN A 37 13.94 -0.86 -28.60
CA GLN A 37 12.54 -0.48 -28.58
C GLN A 37 12.50 0.87 -29.26
N ASP A 38 11.84 0.95 -30.42
CA ASP A 38 11.64 2.17 -31.19
C ASP A 38 11.26 3.28 -30.21
N ALA A 39 11.74 4.50 -30.49
CA ALA A 39 11.32 5.71 -29.81
C ALA A 39 9.80 5.64 -29.67
N GLY A 40 9.33 5.44 -28.42
CA GLY A 40 7.96 5.03 -28.14
C GLY A 40 6.98 5.93 -28.86
N ASP A 41 5.78 5.40 -29.15
CA ASP A 41 4.66 6.16 -29.72
C ASP A 41 4.70 7.58 -29.15
N SER A 42 4.68 8.58 -30.01
CA SER A 42 4.86 10.00 -29.67
C SER A 42 3.86 10.50 -28.59
N GLY A 43 2.80 9.73 -28.34
CA GLY A 43 1.78 9.93 -27.31
C GLY A 43 2.02 9.13 -26.03
N SER A 44 3.02 8.24 -25.97
CA SER A 44 3.34 7.45 -24.78
C SER A 44 4.01 8.30 -23.68
N PRO A 45 3.97 7.88 -22.39
CA PRO A 45 4.69 8.57 -21.32
C PRO A 45 6.17 8.76 -21.61
N GLU A 46 6.81 7.74 -22.15
CA GLU A 46 8.22 7.74 -22.56
C GLU A 46 8.45 8.73 -23.71
N GLY A 47 7.64 8.64 -24.77
CA GLY A 47 7.73 9.52 -25.95
C GLY A 47 7.56 10.99 -25.60
N LEU A 48 6.55 11.32 -24.77
CA LEU A 48 6.33 12.68 -24.27
C LEU A 48 7.47 13.17 -23.37
N THR A 49 8.07 12.28 -22.57
CA THR A 49 9.21 12.62 -21.72
C THR A 49 10.45 12.95 -22.54
N VAL A 50 10.76 12.15 -23.57
CA VAL A 50 11.87 12.40 -24.50
C VAL A 50 11.60 13.70 -25.27
N LYS A 51 10.39 13.88 -25.82
CA LYS A 51 10.00 15.09 -26.54
C LYS A 51 10.16 16.35 -25.67
N LEU A 52 9.76 16.30 -24.40
CA LEU A 52 9.90 17.42 -23.49
C LEU A 52 11.38 17.77 -23.23
N ALA A 53 12.23 16.76 -23.09
CA ALA A 53 13.66 16.95 -22.90
C ALA A 53 14.32 17.54 -24.14
N ASP A 54 13.97 17.05 -25.34
CA ASP A 54 14.50 17.56 -26.62
C ASP A 54 14.06 19.00 -26.89
N LEU A 55 12.79 19.32 -26.66
CA LEU A 55 12.29 20.68 -26.77
C LEU A 55 12.97 21.64 -25.78
N ASN A 56 13.24 21.18 -24.55
CA ASN A 56 14.00 21.97 -23.60
C ASN A 56 15.44 22.25 -24.07
N ALA A 57 16.11 21.25 -24.62
CA ALA A 57 17.45 21.43 -25.20
C ALA A 57 17.42 22.46 -26.35
N GLN A 58 16.43 22.41 -27.24
CA GLN A 58 16.22 23.37 -28.30
C GLN A 58 15.95 24.78 -27.76
N PHE A 59 15.08 24.88 -26.74
CA PHE A 59 14.77 26.16 -26.08
C PHE A 59 16.00 26.81 -25.45
N GLN A 60 16.86 26.02 -24.80
CA GLN A 60 18.11 26.51 -24.20
C GLN A 60 19.12 26.97 -25.27
N ALA A 61 19.12 26.35 -26.45
CA ALA A 61 20.02 26.68 -27.56
C ALA A 61 19.49 27.83 -28.46
N ALA A 62 18.19 28.16 -28.42
CA ALA A 62 17.53 29.03 -29.35
C ALA A 62 17.76 30.52 -29.01
N GLY A 63 17.84 31.38 -30.06
CA GLY A 63 17.83 32.84 -29.93
C GLY A 63 16.45 33.38 -29.55
N ARG A 64 16.39 34.65 -29.11
CA ARG A 64 15.17 35.31 -28.57
C ARG A 64 13.93 35.24 -29.49
N SER A 65 14.09 35.16 -30.80
CA SER A 65 12.96 35.13 -31.76
C SER A 65 12.21 33.79 -31.84
N GLN A 66 12.81 32.68 -31.45
CA GLN A 66 12.21 31.33 -31.47
C GLN A 66 11.72 30.88 -30.09
N ASN A 67 12.12 31.55 -29.03
CA ASN A 67 11.83 31.12 -27.66
C ASN A 67 10.36 31.11 -27.30
N SER A 68 9.51 32.00 -27.83
CA SER A 68 8.09 32.04 -27.51
C SER A 68 7.33 30.85 -28.07
N GLN A 69 7.64 30.41 -29.28
CA GLN A 69 7.02 29.23 -29.88
C GLN A 69 7.43 27.93 -29.18
N LEU A 70 8.74 27.78 -28.93
CA LEU A 70 9.27 26.61 -28.20
C LEU A 70 8.73 26.55 -26.76
N LEU A 71 8.58 27.69 -26.08
CA LEU A 71 8.00 27.74 -24.74
C LEU A 71 6.54 27.31 -24.75
N SER A 72 5.74 27.75 -25.73
CA SER A 72 4.34 27.33 -25.89
C SER A 72 4.24 25.82 -26.15
N GLU A 73 5.13 25.27 -26.98
CA GLU A 73 5.16 23.84 -27.24
C GLU A 73 5.60 23.03 -26.01
N LEU A 74 6.60 23.49 -25.26
CA LEU A 74 7.02 22.92 -23.99
C LEU A 74 5.87 22.86 -22.99
N GLN A 75 5.13 23.96 -22.84
CA GLN A 75 3.97 24.03 -21.92
C GLN A 75 2.87 23.04 -22.34
N SER A 76 2.58 22.95 -23.65
CA SER A 76 1.58 22.03 -24.19
C SER A 76 1.96 20.56 -23.95
N VAL A 77 3.21 20.19 -24.25
CA VAL A 77 3.70 18.83 -24.04
C VAL A 77 3.75 18.47 -22.54
N ALA A 78 4.18 19.41 -21.69
CA ALA A 78 4.20 19.20 -20.26
C ALA A 78 2.79 19.00 -19.67
N ALA A 79 1.81 19.79 -20.11
CA ALA A 79 0.41 19.64 -19.66
C ALA A 79 -0.20 18.32 -20.12
N THR A 80 0.01 17.92 -21.38
CA THR A 80 -0.46 16.62 -21.90
C THR A 80 0.18 15.46 -21.11
N ARG A 81 1.49 15.54 -20.87
CA ARG A 81 2.22 14.53 -20.10
C ARG A 81 1.73 14.48 -18.65
N GLN A 82 1.46 15.63 -18.00
CA GLN A 82 0.92 15.70 -16.64
C GLN A 82 -0.44 15.00 -16.53
N GLN A 83 -1.35 15.22 -17.49
CA GLN A 83 -2.65 14.56 -17.52
C GLN A 83 -2.49 13.04 -17.67
N LEU A 84 -1.62 12.61 -18.59
CA LEU A 84 -1.34 11.17 -18.80
C LEU A 84 -0.75 10.52 -17.55
N LEU A 85 0.23 11.15 -16.91
CA LEU A 85 0.83 10.65 -15.67
C LEU A 85 -0.17 10.65 -14.51
N GLY A 86 -1.08 11.63 -14.44
CA GLY A 86 -2.15 11.69 -13.45
C GLY A 86 -3.15 10.52 -13.55
N ALA A 87 -3.46 10.08 -14.77
CA ALA A 87 -4.27 8.87 -14.98
C ALA A 87 -3.46 7.58 -14.70
N LEU A 88 -2.18 7.59 -15.10
CA LEU A 88 -1.31 6.42 -15.01
C LEU A 88 -0.89 6.10 -13.57
N ILE A 89 -0.75 7.10 -12.70
CA ILE A 89 -0.29 6.90 -11.32
C ILE A 89 -1.23 5.98 -10.52
N VAL A 90 -2.52 6.04 -10.81
CA VAL A 90 -3.54 5.19 -10.17
C VAL A 90 -3.48 3.75 -10.67
N SER A 91 -3.30 3.55 -11.97
CA SER A 91 -3.36 2.22 -12.61
C SER A 91 -2.01 1.52 -12.71
N ASN A 92 -0.92 2.29 -12.85
CA ASN A 92 0.44 1.77 -13.01
C ASN A 92 1.49 2.74 -12.45
N PRO A 93 1.59 2.89 -11.11
CA PRO A 93 2.55 3.80 -10.49
C PRO A 93 4.02 3.46 -10.84
N ARG A 94 4.32 2.17 -11.14
CA ARG A 94 5.64 1.74 -11.60
C ARG A 94 6.02 2.42 -12.92
N ALA A 95 5.08 2.57 -13.85
CA ALA A 95 5.34 3.26 -15.12
C ALA A 95 5.63 4.75 -14.88
N VAL A 96 4.93 5.41 -13.94
CA VAL A 96 5.21 6.80 -13.57
C VAL A 96 6.62 6.95 -13.00
N LEU A 97 7.03 6.06 -12.08
CA LEU A 97 8.39 6.06 -11.53
C LEU A 97 9.45 5.85 -12.62
N ARG A 98 9.18 4.97 -13.59
CA ARG A 98 10.10 4.66 -14.69
C ARG A 98 10.34 5.85 -15.61
N VAL A 99 9.32 6.68 -15.87
CA VAL A 99 9.42 7.83 -16.80
C VAL A 99 9.64 9.16 -16.10
N SER A 100 9.75 9.17 -14.77
CA SER A 100 9.98 10.39 -14.01
C SER A 100 11.31 11.03 -14.37
N MET A 101 11.28 12.34 -14.56
CA MET A 101 12.48 13.13 -14.86
C MET A 101 13.31 13.34 -13.59
N PRO A 102 14.63 13.16 -13.63
CA PRO A 102 15.52 13.53 -12.53
C PRO A 102 15.42 15.02 -12.19
N ALA A 103 15.69 15.35 -10.93
CA ALA A 103 15.59 16.71 -10.41
C ALA A 103 16.36 17.75 -11.23
N ASN A 104 17.55 17.40 -11.66
CA ASN A 104 18.41 18.24 -12.46
C ASN A 104 17.84 18.55 -13.85
N VAL A 105 17.14 17.59 -14.47
CA VAL A 105 16.46 17.79 -15.76
C VAL A 105 15.24 18.69 -15.55
N ARG A 106 14.43 18.44 -14.50
CA ARG A 106 13.30 19.32 -14.15
C ARG A 106 13.74 20.75 -13.85
N ALA A 107 14.85 20.92 -13.13
CA ALA A 107 15.40 22.24 -12.81
C ALA A 107 15.88 23.02 -14.06
N SER A 108 16.23 22.32 -15.14
CA SER A 108 16.62 22.96 -16.41
C SER A 108 15.44 23.46 -17.24
N LEU A 109 14.20 23.03 -16.91
CA LEU A 109 13.00 23.48 -17.60
C LEU A 109 12.68 24.96 -17.27
N PRO A 110 12.05 25.70 -18.18
CA PRO A 110 11.56 27.04 -17.88
C PRO A 110 10.62 27.05 -16.65
N PRO A 111 10.67 28.09 -15.78
CA PRO A 111 9.85 28.14 -14.55
C PRO A 111 8.35 27.92 -14.80
N SER A 112 7.83 28.42 -15.92
CA SER A 112 6.43 28.25 -16.31
C SER A 112 6.06 26.82 -16.71
N VAL A 113 7.03 25.95 -16.96
CA VAL A 113 6.85 24.53 -17.30
C VAL A 113 7.03 23.64 -16.06
N GLN A 114 7.90 24.04 -15.12
CA GLN A 114 8.22 23.26 -13.92
C GLN A 114 6.99 22.95 -13.06
N GLY A 115 5.95 23.80 -13.09
CA GLY A 115 4.70 23.56 -12.37
C GLY A 115 3.84 22.42 -12.94
N ALA A 116 4.06 22.06 -14.21
CA ALA A 116 3.32 21.05 -14.94
C ALA A 116 4.07 19.70 -15.04
N VAL A 117 5.20 19.55 -14.36
CA VAL A 117 5.94 18.28 -14.31
C VAL A 117 5.91 17.69 -12.90
N GLU A 118 6.10 16.39 -12.82
CA GLU A 118 6.17 15.66 -11.55
C GLU A 118 7.33 16.18 -10.68
N LYS A 119 7.22 15.92 -9.37
CA LYS A 119 8.24 16.31 -8.39
C LYS A 119 8.64 15.11 -7.55
N GLU A 120 9.93 14.95 -7.27
CA GLU A 120 10.34 14.09 -6.17
C GLU A 120 9.97 14.78 -4.86
N VAL A 121 9.36 14.01 -3.97
CA VAL A 121 8.95 14.45 -2.64
C VAL A 121 9.51 13.48 -1.63
N GLU A 122 10.10 14.02 -0.58
CA GLU A 122 10.52 13.30 0.60
C GLU A 122 9.94 14.04 1.80
N THR A 123 9.07 13.39 2.55
CA THR A 123 8.31 14.04 3.62
C THR A 123 7.84 13.03 4.66
N GLU A 124 7.49 13.55 5.82
CA GLU A 124 6.89 12.79 6.91
C GLU A 124 5.44 13.22 7.13
N GLY A 125 4.64 12.30 7.64
CA GLY A 125 3.26 12.59 7.97
C GLY A 125 2.57 11.44 8.67
N THR A 126 1.32 11.67 9.01
CA THR A 126 0.44 10.65 9.59
C THR A 126 -0.27 9.90 8.47
N LEU A 127 -0.17 8.59 8.50
CA LEU A 127 -0.86 7.71 7.56
C LEU A 127 -2.35 7.63 7.89
N GLU A 128 -3.17 7.61 6.87
CA GLU A 128 -4.60 7.28 6.92
C GLU A 128 -4.82 6.13 5.94
N VAL A 129 -5.25 4.99 6.45
CA VAL A 129 -5.56 3.80 5.64
C VAL A 129 -7.07 3.65 5.59
N GLN A 130 -7.61 3.54 4.39
CA GLN A 130 -9.04 3.36 4.16
C GLN A 130 -9.28 2.14 3.28
N VAL A 131 -10.39 1.49 3.49
CA VAL A 131 -10.89 0.43 2.62
C VAL A 131 -12.21 0.84 2.00
N GLU A 132 -12.36 0.55 0.72
CA GLU A 132 -13.58 0.69 -0.07
C GLU A 132 -14.13 -0.71 -0.33
N ASP A 133 -15.26 -1.06 0.28
CA ASP A 133 -15.89 -2.36 0.17
C ASP A 133 -16.99 -2.36 -0.88
N GLY A 134 -16.83 -3.16 -1.92
CA GLY A 134 -17.73 -3.10 -3.06
C GLY A 134 -17.93 -4.41 -3.81
N LYS A 135 -18.88 -4.36 -4.75
CA LYS A 135 -19.28 -5.53 -5.57
C LYS A 135 -18.16 -6.13 -6.41
N SER A 136 -17.14 -5.35 -6.73
CA SER A 136 -15.98 -5.78 -7.53
C SER A 136 -14.77 -6.18 -6.68
N GLY A 137 -14.92 -6.31 -5.38
CA GLY A 137 -13.86 -6.54 -4.40
C GLY A 137 -13.53 -5.26 -3.62
N ALA A 138 -12.61 -5.40 -2.68
CA ALA A 138 -12.12 -4.28 -1.88
C ALA A 138 -11.02 -3.50 -2.58
N LYS A 139 -10.88 -2.23 -2.19
CA LYS A 139 -9.74 -1.39 -2.57
C LYS A 139 -9.17 -0.69 -1.36
N LEU A 140 -7.86 -0.86 -1.15
CA LEU A 140 -7.14 -0.14 -0.11
C LEU A 140 -6.64 1.21 -0.63
N HIS A 141 -6.95 2.27 0.08
CA HIS A 141 -6.49 3.63 -0.16
C HIS A 141 -5.58 4.06 0.98
N HIS A 142 -4.42 4.58 0.63
CA HIS A 142 -3.45 5.09 1.59
C HIS A 142 -3.28 6.58 1.37
N PHE A 143 -3.41 7.37 2.42
CA PHE A 143 -3.21 8.81 2.35
C PHE A 143 -2.18 9.25 3.39
N LEU A 144 -1.31 10.15 2.98
CA LEU A 144 -0.38 10.82 3.88
C LEU A 144 -0.93 12.20 4.24
N ARG A 145 -1.18 12.43 5.51
CA ARG A 145 -1.54 13.75 6.04
C ARG A 145 -0.28 14.44 6.56
N THR A 146 0.10 15.52 5.89
CA THR A 146 1.11 16.47 6.36
C THR A 146 0.44 17.65 7.08
N ALA A 147 1.23 18.61 7.54
CA ALA A 147 0.69 19.83 8.15
C ALA A 147 -0.15 20.69 7.19
N SER A 148 0.07 20.57 5.87
CA SER A 148 -0.53 21.45 4.86
C SER A 148 -1.43 20.76 3.84
N GLU A 149 -1.31 19.42 3.69
CA GLU A 149 -1.99 18.71 2.60
C GLU A 149 -2.21 17.24 2.91
N ARG A 150 -3.08 16.62 2.10
CA ARG A 150 -3.36 15.18 2.08
C ARG A 150 -2.96 14.64 0.72
N LEU A 151 -2.01 13.70 0.69
CA LEU A 151 -1.49 13.06 -0.52
C LEU A 151 -1.97 11.62 -0.59
N GLU A 152 -2.44 11.18 -1.76
CA GLU A 152 -2.79 9.78 -1.99
C GLU A 152 -1.52 9.01 -2.40
N LEU A 153 -1.29 7.85 -1.76
CA LEU A 153 -0.10 7.02 -1.96
C LEU A 153 -0.43 5.84 -2.88
N HIS A 154 0.32 5.70 -3.97
CA HIS A 154 0.19 4.59 -4.92
C HIS A 154 1.48 3.78 -4.97
N PHE A 155 1.40 2.48 -4.75
CA PHE A 155 2.55 1.60 -4.61
C PHE A 155 2.87 0.88 -5.92
N ALA A 156 4.13 0.94 -6.36
CA ALA A 156 4.60 0.29 -7.58
C ALA A 156 4.81 -1.23 -7.46
N GLY A 157 4.62 -1.76 -6.28
CA GLY A 157 4.67 -3.19 -5.95
C GLY A 157 3.42 -3.61 -5.18
N THR A 158 3.56 -4.61 -4.32
CA THR A 158 2.48 -5.04 -3.43
C THR A 158 2.11 -3.92 -2.47
N THR A 159 0.83 -3.63 -2.37
CA THR A 159 0.31 -2.65 -1.40
C THR A 159 0.55 -3.18 0.02
N PRO A 160 1.08 -2.39 0.95
CA PRO A 160 1.23 -2.84 2.34
C PRO A 160 -0.13 -3.13 2.97
N THR A 161 -0.25 -4.27 3.62
CA THR A 161 -1.51 -4.78 4.21
C THR A 161 -1.49 -4.86 5.73
N ASN A 162 -0.49 -4.27 6.38
CA ASN A 162 -0.34 -4.27 7.83
C ASN A 162 -0.16 -2.86 8.41
N LEU A 163 -0.58 -1.84 7.66
CA LEU A 163 -0.47 -0.44 8.06
C LEU A 163 -1.79 0.03 8.68
N LEU A 164 -1.72 0.73 9.78
CA LEU A 164 -2.87 1.30 10.47
C LEU A 164 -2.90 2.83 10.34
N THR A 165 -4.11 3.37 10.30
CA THR A 165 -4.34 4.81 10.44
C THR A 165 -3.73 5.33 11.74
N GLY A 166 -3.02 6.46 11.65
CA GLY A 166 -2.31 7.04 12.80
C GLY A 166 -0.83 6.70 12.85
N SER A 167 -0.34 5.76 12.05
CA SER A 167 1.11 5.50 11.94
C SER A 167 1.83 6.74 11.41
N ILE A 168 2.98 7.07 11.98
CA ILE A 168 3.86 8.12 11.47
C ILE A 168 4.83 7.47 10.50
N VAL A 169 4.83 7.95 9.26
CA VAL A 169 5.64 7.39 8.19
C VAL A 169 6.47 8.46 7.52
N HIS A 170 7.67 8.08 7.11
CA HIS A 170 8.52 8.81 6.19
C HIS A 170 8.33 8.23 4.80
N VAL A 171 8.04 9.07 3.81
CA VAL A 171 7.83 8.64 2.43
C VAL A 171 8.73 9.39 1.48
N ARG A 172 9.20 8.67 0.46
CA ARG A 172 9.94 9.24 -0.67
C ARG A 172 9.34 8.70 -1.96
N GLY A 173 8.96 9.60 -2.86
CA GLY A 173 8.30 9.19 -4.10
C GLY A 173 8.22 10.30 -5.14
N VAL A 174 7.53 10.01 -6.23
CA VAL A 174 7.27 10.91 -7.34
C VAL A 174 5.83 11.41 -7.27
N ARG A 175 5.66 12.71 -7.08
CA ARG A 175 4.37 13.37 -6.98
C ARG A 175 3.86 13.84 -8.34
N VAL A 176 2.61 13.52 -8.63
CA VAL A 176 1.83 14.06 -9.76
C VAL A 176 0.50 14.59 -9.19
N GLY A 177 0.29 15.90 -9.18
CA GLY A 177 -0.88 16.49 -8.54
C GLY A 177 -0.90 16.21 -7.01
N ASN A 178 -1.96 15.60 -6.53
CA ASN A 178 -2.12 15.16 -5.12
C ASN A 178 -1.79 13.68 -4.90
N ALA A 179 -1.34 12.96 -5.93
CA ALA A 179 -0.94 11.57 -5.86
C ALA A 179 0.59 11.43 -5.79
N LEU A 180 1.06 10.43 -5.05
CA LEU A 180 2.47 10.11 -4.83
C LEU A 180 2.75 8.66 -5.20
N ALA A 181 3.52 8.43 -6.26
CA ALA A 181 3.99 7.09 -6.64
C ALA A 181 5.19 6.70 -5.77
N LEU A 182 5.10 5.54 -5.13
CA LEU A 182 6.12 4.99 -4.24
C LEU A 182 6.70 3.69 -4.84
N ALA A 183 8.03 3.60 -4.86
CA ALA A 183 8.71 2.33 -5.13
C ALA A 183 8.82 1.54 -3.82
N LEU A 184 8.24 0.34 -3.76
CA LEU A 184 8.49 -0.54 -2.61
C LEU A 184 9.86 -1.20 -2.77
N GLY A 185 10.77 -0.86 -1.87
CA GLY A 185 12.01 -1.59 -1.67
C GLY A 185 11.81 -2.67 -0.61
N THR A 186 12.39 -3.85 -0.82
CA THR A 186 12.39 -4.95 0.16
C THR A 186 13.48 -4.78 1.25
N SER A 187 14.28 -3.72 1.18
CA SER A 187 15.34 -3.40 2.14
C SER A 187 14.91 -2.26 3.07
N THR A 188 15.16 -2.41 4.36
CA THR A 188 14.89 -1.39 5.40
C THR A 188 15.62 -0.06 5.17
N THR A 189 16.61 -0.02 4.31
CA THR A 189 17.40 1.19 3.98
C THR A 189 17.02 1.84 2.65
N SER A 190 16.14 1.21 1.84
CA SER A 190 15.76 1.72 0.51
C SER A 190 14.27 1.69 0.24
N SER A 191 13.42 1.39 1.23
CA SER A 191 11.96 1.49 1.07
C SER A 191 11.56 2.95 0.92
N SER A 192 10.68 3.22 -0.05
CA SER A 192 10.13 4.57 -0.25
C SER A 192 9.01 4.91 0.76
N LEU A 193 8.65 3.96 1.61
CA LEU A 193 7.83 4.16 2.81
C LEU A 193 8.53 3.49 4.00
N GLN A 194 8.83 4.26 5.02
CA GLN A 194 9.42 3.81 6.27
C GLN A 194 8.51 4.21 7.43
N THR A 195 8.11 3.25 8.24
CA THR A 195 7.37 3.54 9.47
C THR A 195 8.34 4.07 10.53
N ILE A 196 8.13 5.31 10.96
CA ILE A 196 8.87 5.95 12.06
C ILE A 196 8.28 5.52 13.39
N ALA A 197 6.95 5.54 13.50
CA ALA A 197 6.19 5.07 14.64
C ALA A 197 4.93 4.35 14.15
N ALA A 198 4.82 3.06 14.44
CA ALA A 198 3.62 2.31 14.16
C ALA A 198 2.48 2.77 15.08
N ALA A 199 1.27 2.92 14.53
CA ALA A 199 0.09 3.06 15.35
C ALA A 199 -0.15 1.74 16.11
N SER A 200 -0.57 1.84 17.34
CA SER A 200 -1.15 0.70 18.06
C SER A 200 -2.57 0.43 17.53
N LEU A 201 -3.02 -0.82 17.64
CA LEU A 201 -4.43 -1.11 17.44
C LEU A 201 -5.29 -0.18 18.32
N PRO A 202 -6.36 0.40 17.78
CA PRO A 202 -7.24 1.24 18.58
C PRO A 202 -7.92 0.40 19.68
N PRO A 203 -8.42 1.04 20.74
CA PRO A 203 -9.24 0.33 21.71
C PRO A 203 -10.40 -0.38 21.03
N SER A 204 -10.59 -1.64 21.38
CA SER A 204 -11.64 -2.52 20.87
C SER A 204 -12.57 -3.04 21.95
N THR A 205 -12.40 -2.57 23.20
CA THR A 205 -13.22 -2.93 24.37
C THR A 205 -13.82 -1.70 25.01
N GLY A 206 -15.04 -1.84 25.53
CA GLY A 206 -15.82 -0.77 26.18
C GLY A 206 -17.02 -0.33 25.37
N ALA A 207 -17.70 0.70 25.85
CA ALA A 207 -18.82 1.34 25.17
C ALA A 207 -18.28 2.48 24.27
N PHE A 208 -18.43 2.34 22.96
CA PHE A 208 -17.97 3.35 22.00
C PHE A 208 -19.06 4.39 21.76
N ASN A 209 -18.79 5.63 22.19
CA ASN A 209 -19.69 6.74 21.92
C ASN A 209 -19.56 7.16 20.45
N THR A 210 -20.58 6.82 19.66
CA THR A 210 -20.63 6.96 18.20
C THR A 210 -21.62 8.04 17.79
N LEU A 211 -21.23 8.91 16.87
CA LEU A 211 -22.14 9.86 16.23
C LEU A 211 -22.47 9.39 14.81
N VAL A 212 -23.73 9.05 14.59
CA VAL A 212 -24.25 8.83 13.23
C VAL A 212 -24.70 10.16 12.67
N ILE A 213 -24.16 10.60 11.54
CA ILE A 213 -24.52 11.83 10.86
C ILE A 213 -25.18 11.48 9.54
N MET A 214 -26.51 11.71 9.46
CA MET A 214 -27.29 11.49 8.24
C MET A 214 -27.13 12.69 7.31
N VAL A 215 -26.73 12.45 6.05
CA VAL A 215 -26.53 13.50 5.06
C VAL A 215 -27.28 13.18 3.76
N ASN A 216 -27.85 14.22 3.16
CA ASN A 216 -28.31 14.23 1.78
C ASN A 216 -27.56 15.33 0.99
N PHE A 217 -27.77 15.35 -0.31
CA PHE A 217 -26.95 16.11 -1.23
C PHE A 217 -27.66 17.35 -1.76
N GLN A 218 -26.91 18.40 -2.16
CA GLN A 218 -27.45 19.68 -2.63
C GLN A 218 -28.39 19.54 -3.84
N ASP A 219 -28.20 18.51 -4.68
CA ASP A 219 -29.01 18.19 -5.84
C ASP A 219 -30.21 17.28 -5.53
N ASN A 220 -30.31 16.73 -4.31
CA ASN A 220 -31.43 15.93 -3.84
C ASN A 220 -31.72 16.14 -2.31
N PRO A 221 -32.01 17.39 -1.90
CA PRO A 221 -32.07 17.76 -0.47
C PRO A 221 -33.28 17.21 0.29
N THR A 222 -34.28 16.70 -0.41
CA THR A 222 -35.52 16.17 0.20
C THR A 222 -35.52 14.66 0.38
N TYR A 223 -34.52 13.95 -0.19
CA TYR A 223 -34.44 12.50 -0.09
C TYR A 223 -33.87 12.09 1.27
N GLN A 224 -34.70 11.50 2.10
CA GLN A 224 -34.40 11.10 3.48
C GLN A 224 -34.96 9.71 3.73
N PRO A 225 -34.29 8.63 3.28
CA PRO A 225 -34.84 7.26 3.27
C PRO A 225 -35.02 6.67 4.67
N TYR A 226 -34.36 7.23 5.70
CA TYR A 226 -34.44 6.69 7.07
C TYR A 226 -34.95 7.72 8.07
N THR A 227 -35.70 7.25 9.08
CA THR A 227 -35.97 8.04 10.28
C THR A 227 -34.81 7.91 11.28
N SER A 228 -34.58 8.91 12.12
CA SER A 228 -33.59 8.83 13.19
C SER A 228 -33.81 7.64 14.12
N ALA A 229 -35.07 7.27 14.39
CA ALA A 229 -35.40 6.09 15.22
C ALA A 229 -35.01 4.78 14.55
N ALA A 230 -35.16 4.64 13.21
CA ALA A 230 -34.73 3.47 12.46
C ALA A 230 -33.20 3.35 12.50
N VAL A 231 -32.49 4.46 12.29
CA VAL A 231 -31.03 4.50 12.35
C VAL A 231 -30.52 4.17 13.74
N GLN A 232 -31.13 4.72 14.76
CA GLN A 232 -30.81 4.42 16.17
C GLN A 232 -30.98 2.93 16.47
N ASN A 233 -32.06 2.30 15.97
CA ASN A 233 -32.28 0.86 16.14
C ASN A 233 -31.20 0.02 15.45
N VAL A 234 -30.85 0.33 14.22
CA VAL A 234 -29.79 -0.41 13.48
C VAL A 234 -28.49 -0.33 14.24
N VAL A 235 -27.99 0.89 14.56
CA VAL A 235 -26.64 1.07 15.10
C VAL A 235 -26.55 0.73 16.58
N PHE A 236 -27.47 1.30 17.43
CA PHE A 236 -27.32 1.22 18.87
C PHE A 236 -28.15 0.09 19.53
N SER A 237 -28.91 -0.67 18.72
CA SER A 237 -29.58 -1.90 19.20
C SER A 237 -29.02 -3.12 18.43
N GLN A 238 -29.23 -3.21 17.11
CA GLN A 238 -28.90 -4.42 16.37
C GLN A 238 -27.37 -4.62 16.27
N THR A 239 -26.61 -3.63 15.77
CA THR A 239 -25.15 -3.73 15.68
C THR A 239 -24.51 -3.82 17.07
N SER A 240 -24.97 -3.01 18.04
CA SER A 240 -24.43 -3.09 19.39
C SER A 240 -24.66 -4.44 20.06
N ASN A 241 -25.80 -5.09 19.83
CA ASN A 241 -26.04 -6.45 20.34
C ASN A 241 -25.15 -7.48 19.63
N TRP A 242 -24.95 -7.31 18.32
CA TRP A 242 -24.01 -8.12 17.58
C TRP A 242 -22.57 -7.99 18.12
N ASP A 243 -22.11 -6.75 18.36
CA ASP A 243 -20.79 -6.48 18.97
C ASP A 243 -20.67 -7.13 20.35
N MET A 244 -21.71 -7.00 21.19
CA MET A 244 -21.72 -7.59 22.53
C MET A 244 -21.64 -9.12 22.49
N GLU A 245 -22.37 -9.77 21.59
CA GLU A 245 -22.31 -11.22 21.41
C GLU A 245 -20.95 -11.66 20.88
N ASN A 246 -20.47 -11.01 19.81
CA ASN A 246 -19.23 -11.34 19.12
C ASN A 246 -18.00 -11.13 20.01
N SER A 247 -18.00 -10.10 20.85
CA SER A 247 -16.90 -9.74 21.73
C SER A 247 -16.95 -10.41 23.12
N PHE A 248 -17.85 -11.33 23.37
CA PHE A 248 -18.06 -11.90 24.71
C PHE A 248 -18.38 -10.81 25.77
N GLN A 249 -19.25 -9.85 25.43
CA GLN A 249 -19.67 -8.71 26.23
C GLN A 249 -18.59 -7.64 26.48
N HIS A 250 -17.49 -7.64 25.71
CA HIS A 250 -16.44 -6.65 25.89
C HIS A 250 -16.67 -5.34 25.12
N THR A 251 -17.54 -5.34 24.09
CA THR A 251 -17.72 -4.20 23.18
C THR A 251 -19.18 -3.88 22.97
N SER A 252 -19.54 -2.61 22.96
CA SER A 252 -20.89 -2.12 22.65
C SER A 252 -20.84 -0.74 22.01
N LEU A 253 -21.91 -0.35 21.31
CA LEU A 253 -22.09 0.98 20.73
C LEU A 253 -23.12 1.77 21.52
N THR A 254 -22.80 3.04 21.79
CA THR A 254 -23.70 4.04 22.38
C THR A 254 -23.58 5.34 21.59
N GLY A 255 -24.49 6.27 21.71
CA GLY A 255 -24.32 7.58 21.08
C GLY A 255 -25.59 8.22 20.56
N ASN A 256 -25.45 8.99 19.49
CA ASN A 256 -26.51 9.83 18.96
C ASN A 256 -26.65 9.72 17.46
N VAL A 257 -27.86 10.00 16.95
CA VAL A 257 -28.16 10.19 15.53
C VAL A 257 -28.45 11.66 15.28
N ALA A 258 -27.71 12.26 14.33
CA ALA A 258 -27.80 13.66 13.93
C ALA A 258 -28.24 13.79 12.46
N GLY A 259 -28.96 14.83 12.11
CA GLY A 259 -29.38 15.12 10.72
C GLY A 259 -30.84 14.73 10.48
N TRP A 260 -31.34 14.79 9.26
CA TRP A 260 -30.64 14.91 7.98
C TRP A 260 -30.07 16.30 7.77
N TYR A 261 -28.84 16.37 7.28
CA TYR A 261 -28.21 17.62 6.85
C TYR A 261 -27.97 17.59 5.34
N THR A 262 -28.38 18.65 4.64
CA THR A 262 -28.03 18.84 3.25
C THR A 262 -26.62 19.42 3.17
N ILE A 263 -25.68 18.65 2.58
CA ILE A 263 -24.31 19.08 2.39
C ILE A 263 -24.08 19.68 0.99
N GLY A 264 -23.04 20.52 0.85
CA GLY A 264 -22.71 21.23 -0.40
C GLY A 264 -22.09 20.36 -1.50
N VAL A 265 -22.23 19.04 -1.41
CA VAL A 265 -21.72 18.05 -2.36
C VAL A 265 -22.86 17.58 -3.26
N ALA A 266 -22.57 17.34 -4.55
CA ALA A 266 -23.53 16.70 -5.45
C ALA A 266 -23.54 15.17 -5.23
N SER A 267 -24.69 14.52 -5.40
CA SER A 267 -24.85 13.07 -5.27
C SER A 267 -24.07 12.23 -6.31
N THR A 268 -23.42 12.88 -7.26
CA THR A 268 -22.51 12.26 -8.25
C THR A 268 -21.04 12.35 -7.86
N ASN A 269 -20.72 13.04 -6.75
CA ASN A 269 -19.34 13.21 -6.27
C ASN A 269 -19.10 12.31 -5.05
N CYS A 270 -18.10 11.43 -5.15
CA CYS A 270 -17.69 10.45 -4.14
C CYS A 270 -16.39 10.88 -3.41
N ASP A 271 -16.31 12.15 -2.97
CA ASP A 271 -15.21 12.61 -2.13
C ASP A 271 -15.53 12.42 -0.65
N THR A 272 -15.10 11.28 -0.09
CA THR A 272 -15.29 10.92 1.32
C THR A 272 -14.73 11.97 2.28
N GLY A 273 -13.65 12.65 1.91
CA GLY A 273 -13.03 13.71 2.70
C GLY A 273 -13.92 14.96 2.81
N THR A 274 -14.48 15.43 1.69
CA THR A 274 -15.40 16.56 1.65
C THR A 274 -16.72 16.21 2.31
N ILE A 275 -17.29 15.01 2.04
CA ILE A 275 -18.51 14.51 2.69
C ILE A 275 -18.35 14.53 4.22
N LYS A 276 -17.24 13.99 4.75
CA LYS A 276 -16.90 14.03 6.17
C LYS A 276 -16.85 15.46 6.71
N ALA A 277 -16.09 16.33 6.03
CA ALA A 277 -15.89 17.71 6.48
C ALA A 277 -17.20 18.46 6.60
N ASP A 278 -18.07 18.38 5.59
CA ASP A 278 -19.37 19.04 5.54
C ASP A 278 -20.34 18.46 6.55
N ALA A 279 -20.42 17.12 6.67
CA ALA A 279 -21.23 16.43 7.65
C ALA A 279 -20.87 16.83 9.08
N GLN A 280 -19.58 16.84 9.41
CA GLN A 280 -19.10 17.26 10.72
C GLN A 280 -19.33 18.75 10.98
N ALA A 281 -19.20 19.62 9.97
CA ALA A 281 -19.51 21.04 10.10
C ALA A 281 -20.98 21.25 10.41
N ALA A 282 -21.90 20.56 9.72
CA ALA A 282 -23.33 20.61 9.96
C ALA A 282 -23.72 20.11 11.36
N ALA A 283 -23.11 19.00 11.80
CA ALA A 283 -23.33 18.47 13.15
C ALA A 283 -22.86 19.46 14.24
N ARG A 284 -21.69 20.09 14.07
CA ARG A 284 -21.22 21.15 14.99
C ARG A 284 -22.18 22.33 15.03
N ALA A 285 -22.67 22.78 13.86
CA ALA A 285 -23.64 23.87 13.77
C ALA A 285 -24.98 23.53 14.48
N ALA A 286 -25.33 22.25 14.51
CA ALA A 286 -26.49 21.73 15.24
C ALA A 286 -26.25 21.51 16.75
N GLY A 287 -25.03 21.82 17.25
CA GLY A 287 -24.70 21.77 18.68
C GLY A 287 -24.01 20.49 19.14
N TYR A 288 -23.67 19.57 18.26
CA TYR A 288 -22.92 18.36 18.65
C TYR A 288 -21.45 18.69 18.93
N ASN A 289 -20.95 18.31 20.10
CA ASN A 289 -19.55 18.45 20.47
C ASN A 289 -18.78 17.21 20.01
N LEU A 290 -18.18 17.26 18.82
CA LEU A 290 -17.53 16.11 18.17
C LEU A 290 -16.44 15.43 19.02
N PRO A 291 -15.60 16.13 19.81
CA PRO A 291 -14.66 15.49 20.72
C PRO A 291 -15.25 14.51 21.74
N ASN A 292 -16.55 14.55 21.99
CA ASN A 292 -17.22 13.60 22.87
C ASN A 292 -17.42 12.22 22.21
N TYR A 293 -17.24 12.10 20.91
CA TYR A 293 -17.48 10.88 20.15
C TYR A 293 -16.16 10.25 19.72
N SER A 294 -16.05 8.94 19.89
CA SER A 294 -14.89 8.16 19.50
C SER A 294 -15.01 7.55 18.10
N ARG A 295 -16.23 7.51 17.56
CA ARG A 295 -16.52 6.95 16.22
C ARG A 295 -17.55 7.82 15.49
N PHE A 296 -17.48 7.83 14.15
CA PHE A 296 -18.37 8.58 13.27
C PHE A 296 -18.87 7.69 12.15
N ILE A 297 -20.18 7.68 11.93
CA ILE A 297 -20.82 7.01 10.80
C ILE A 297 -21.49 8.08 9.94
N TYR A 298 -21.02 8.26 8.70
CA TYR A 298 -21.62 9.16 7.71
C TYR A 298 -22.61 8.36 6.88
N LEU A 299 -23.89 8.44 7.23
CA LEU A 299 -24.97 7.75 6.52
C LEU A 299 -25.50 8.66 5.43
N MET A 300 -25.19 8.33 4.18
CA MET A 300 -25.64 9.05 2.99
C MET A 300 -27.02 8.58 2.55
N SER A 301 -27.84 9.48 2.03
CA SER A 301 -29.16 9.14 1.48
C SER A 301 -29.04 8.22 0.26
N SER A 302 -28.30 8.64 -0.73
CA SER A 302 -27.86 7.88 -1.91
C SER A 302 -26.83 8.71 -2.68
N ASN A 303 -25.70 8.13 -3.02
CA ASN A 303 -24.67 8.77 -3.83
C ASN A 303 -24.31 7.89 -5.04
N THR A 304 -24.62 8.35 -6.24
CA THR A 304 -24.40 7.60 -7.49
C THR A 304 -22.92 7.59 -7.91
N GLY A 305 -22.14 8.59 -7.48
CA GLY A 305 -20.69 8.61 -7.63
C GLY A 305 -19.99 7.52 -6.82
N CYS A 306 -20.62 7.12 -5.69
CA CYS A 306 -20.16 6.05 -4.82
C CYS A 306 -20.92 4.72 -5.03
N SER A 307 -21.52 4.50 -6.17
CA SER A 307 -22.43 3.34 -6.39
C SER A 307 -21.72 1.98 -6.46
N ALA A 308 -20.39 2.00 -6.52
CA ALA A 308 -19.59 0.77 -6.60
C ALA A 308 -19.42 0.06 -5.26
N TRP A 309 -19.57 0.74 -4.13
CA TRP A 309 -19.32 0.21 -2.80
C TRP A 309 -20.57 0.15 -1.90
N TRP A 310 -20.50 -0.70 -0.89
CA TRP A 310 -21.52 -0.86 0.16
C TRP A 310 -21.19 -0.02 1.37
N GLY A 311 -19.92 -0.02 1.76
CA GLY A 311 -19.36 0.74 2.84
C GLY A 311 -17.94 1.18 2.52
N TRP A 312 -17.43 2.02 3.41
CA TRP A 312 -16.06 2.52 3.36
C TRP A 312 -15.64 2.89 4.76
N ALA A 313 -14.48 2.42 5.20
CA ALA A 313 -14.01 2.70 6.55
C ALA A 313 -12.52 3.05 6.62
N THR A 314 -12.14 3.68 7.73
CA THR A 314 -10.72 3.85 8.09
C THR A 314 -10.24 2.63 8.87
N ILE A 315 -9.18 1.95 8.41
CA ILE A 315 -8.59 0.82 9.12
C ILE A 315 -7.79 1.33 10.32
N GLY A 316 -8.24 0.96 11.52
CA GLY A 316 -7.66 1.46 12.77
C GLY A 316 -7.97 2.92 13.07
N GLY A 317 -8.97 3.50 12.36
CA GLY A 317 -9.41 4.88 12.54
C GLY A 317 -10.76 5.01 13.23
N SER A 318 -11.52 6.05 12.87
CA SER A 318 -12.78 6.37 13.54
C SER A 318 -13.94 6.67 12.60
N ASP A 319 -13.75 6.55 11.30
CA ASP A 319 -14.69 7.02 10.31
C ASP A 319 -15.22 5.87 9.46
N VAL A 320 -16.55 5.87 9.28
CA VAL A 320 -17.30 4.94 8.45
C VAL A 320 -18.23 5.73 7.53
N TRP A 321 -18.31 5.35 6.24
CA TRP A 321 -19.27 5.89 5.27
C TRP A 321 -20.13 4.76 4.74
N ILE A 322 -21.45 4.94 4.76
CA ILE A 322 -22.41 3.97 4.24
C ILE A 322 -23.26 4.65 3.17
N ASN A 323 -23.29 4.04 1.98
CA ASN A 323 -23.94 4.59 0.80
C ASN A 323 -25.29 3.95 0.51
N GLY A 324 -26.32 4.76 0.54
CA GLY A 324 -27.65 4.40 0.09
C GLY A 324 -28.44 3.48 1.00
N GLU A 325 -29.73 3.42 0.73
CA GLU A 325 -30.71 2.74 1.57
C GLU A 325 -30.60 1.20 1.57
N TYR A 326 -30.05 0.62 0.49
CA TYR A 326 -29.97 -0.84 0.33
C TYR A 326 -28.80 -1.47 1.07
N THR A 327 -27.84 -0.67 1.53
CA THR A 327 -26.63 -1.17 2.19
C THR A 327 -26.58 -0.87 3.68
N PHE A 328 -27.52 -0.07 4.21
CA PHE A 328 -27.55 0.26 5.62
C PHE A 328 -28.26 -0.85 6.43
N THR A 329 -27.47 -1.81 6.87
CA THR A 329 -27.88 -2.92 7.74
C THR A 329 -26.96 -3.02 8.95
N ALA A 330 -27.36 -3.73 9.99
CA ALA A 330 -26.53 -3.97 11.17
C ALA A 330 -25.22 -4.70 10.80
N HIS A 331 -25.29 -5.62 9.85
CA HIS A 331 -24.15 -6.34 9.31
C HIS A 331 -23.14 -5.41 8.65
N VAL A 332 -23.55 -4.57 7.69
CA VAL A 332 -22.61 -3.64 7.03
C VAL A 332 -22.02 -2.66 8.05
N VAL A 333 -22.80 -2.20 9.04
CA VAL A 333 -22.26 -1.33 10.10
C VAL A 333 -21.22 -2.09 10.94
N ALA A 334 -21.46 -3.36 11.31
CA ALA A 334 -20.52 -4.18 12.07
C ALA A 334 -19.22 -4.43 11.30
N HIS A 335 -19.32 -4.76 10.01
CA HIS A 335 -18.20 -4.94 9.11
C HIS A 335 -17.30 -3.67 9.06
N GLU A 336 -17.90 -2.52 8.73
CA GLU A 336 -17.16 -1.25 8.66
C GLU A 336 -16.58 -0.82 10.02
N MET A 337 -17.26 -1.14 11.11
CA MET A 337 -16.72 -0.95 12.46
C MET A 337 -15.55 -1.91 12.77
N GLY A 338 -15.55 -3.13 12.21
CA GLY A 338 -14.43 -4.05 12.27
C GLY A 338 -13.15 -3.42 11.71
N HIS A 339 -13.24 -2.72 10.58
CA HIS A 339 -12.14 -1.93 10.05
C HIS A 339 -11.71 -0.81 11.01
N ASN A 340 -12.64 -0.12 11.62
CA ASN A 340 -12.28 0.90 12.63
C ASN A 340 -11.57 0.30 13.85
N PHE A 341 -11.79 -0.97 14.18
CA PHE A 341 -11.05 -1.68 15.20
C PHE A 341 -9.67 -2.15 14.73
N GLY A 342 -9.36 -2.03 13.43
CA GLY A 342 -8.07 -2.37 12.84
C GLY A 342 -8.04 -3.70 12.09
N LEU A 343 -9.20 -4.33 11.87
CA LEU A 343 -9.30 -5.54 11.07
C LEU A 343 -9.22 -5.25 9.58
N TYR A 344 -8.63 -6.17 8.85
CA TYR A 344 -8.71 -6.34 7.41
C TYR A 344 -9.75 -7.43 7.10
N HIS A 345 -9.84 -7.86 5.84
CA HIS A 345 -10.79 -8.88 5.43
C HIS A 345 -10.39 -10.29 5.86
N ALA A 346 -11.38 -11.18 5.86
CA ALA A 346 -11.21 -12.62 6.00
C ALA A 346 -11.33 -13.28 4.61
N HIS A 347 -10.28 -13.96 4.20
CA HIS A 347 -10.05 -14.44 2.85
C HIS A 347 -10.28 -15.93 2.70
N ALA A 348 -10.18 -16.42 1.45
CA ALA A 348 -9.96 -17.82 1.13
C ALA A 348 -9.10 -17.92 -0.13
N ASP A 349 -8.29 -18.98 -0.22
CA ASP A 349 -7.50 -19.29 -1.41
C ASP A 349 -7.88 -20.67 -1.94
N ASP A 350 -8.52 -20.72 -3.13
CA ASP A 350 -8.91 -21.98 -3.76
C ASP A 350 -7.68 -22.68 -4.35
N CYS A 351 -7.22 -23.68 -3.66
CA CYS A 351 -6.08 -24.52 -4.01
C CYS A 351 -6.47 -25.78 -4.83
N GLY A 352 -7.69 -25.84 -5.35
CA GLY A 352 -8.21 -26.97 -6.13
C GLY A 352 -8.43 -28.22 -5.29
N THR A 353 -7.52 -29.19 -5.34
CA THR A 353 -7.62 -30.44 -4.55
C THR A 353 -6.70 -30.47 -3.31
N ALA A 354 -6.04 -29.36 -3.00
CA ALA A 354 -5.19 -29.21 -1.84
C ALA A 354 -5.80 -28.23 -0.82
N VAL A 355 -5.50 -28.39 0.44
CA VAL A 355 -5.93 -27.45 1.50
C VAL A 355 -5.07 -26.17 1.48
N LEU A 356 -3.79 -26.32 1.15
CA LEU A 356 -2.83 -25.22 1.06
C LEU A 356 -2.07 -25.29 -0.26
N CYS A 357 -1.72 -24.12 -0.82
CA CYS A 357 -0.90 -24.01 -2.03
C CYS A 357 -0.07 -22.72 -2.02
N SER A 358 0.90 -22.62 -2.92
CA SER A 358 1.67 -21.41 -3.13
C SER A 358 1.07 -20.47 -4.19
N SER A 359 0.03 -20.90 -4.90
CA SER A 359 -0.66 -20.15 -5.95
C SER A 359 -2.05 -20.75 -6.16
N GLY A 360 -3.02 -20.21 -5.47
CA GLY A 360 -4.43 -20.54 -5.63
C GLY A 360 -5.21 -19.45 -6.35
N THR A 361 -6.52 -19.55 -6.32
CA THR A 361 -7.43 -18.49 -6.72
C THR A 361 -7.88 -17.74 -5.47
N TYR A 362 -7.23 -16.62 -5.21
CA TYR A 362 -7.51 -15.77 -4.06
C TYR A 362 -8.89 -15.11 -4.15
N SER A 363 -9.63 -15.16 -3.05
CA SER A 363 -10.89 -14.46 -2.85
C SER A 363 -10.79 -13.49 -1.69
N GLU A 364 -10.93 -12.20 -1.95
CA GLU A 364 -10.87 -11.12 -0.97
C GLU A 364 -11.91 -11.29 0.14
N TYR A 365 -13.13 -11.70 -0.21
CA TYR A 365 -14.23 -12.00 0.69
C TYR A 365 -14.53 -13.51 0.63
N GLY A 366 -13.51 -14.31 0.94
CA GLY A 366 -13.60 -15.77 0.78
C GLY A 366 -14.16 -16.49 1.99
N ASP A 367 -14.00 -15.93 3.18
CA ASP A 367 -14.54 -16.49 4.42
C ASP A 367 -15.97 -15.99 4.68
N TRP A 368 -16.92 -16.71 4.14
CA TRP A 368 -18.34 -16.38 4.31
C TRP A 368 -18.90 -16.66 5.72
N ILE A 369 -18.09 -17.22 6.62
CA ILE A 369 -18.46 -17.53 8.01
C ILE A 369 -18.09 -16.34 8.91
N ASP A 370 -17.09 -15.56 8.55
CA ASP A 370 -16.65 -14.34 9.25
C ASP A 370 -17.31 -13.10 8.64
N ASP A 371 -17.74 -12.15 9.46
CA ASP A 371 -18.32 -10.87 9.01
C ASP A 371 -17.36 -10.07 8.11
N MET A 372 -16.04 -10.12 8.37
CA MET A 372 -15.04 -9.46 7.54
C MET A 372 -14.83 -10.15 6.19
N GLY A 373 -15.34 -11.35 5.98
CA GLY A 373 -15.28 -12.10 4.73
C GLY A 373 -16.61 -12.24 4.00
N ALA A 374 -17.71 -11.72 4.57
CA ALA A 374 -19.06 -11.86 4.04
C ALA A 374 -19.76 -10.50 3.90
N PRO A 375 -19.37 -9.64 2.96
CA PRO A 375 -19.95 -8.30 2.84
C PRO A 375 -21.39 -8.30 2.32
N SER A 376 -22.03 -9.47 2.10
CA SER A 376 -23.40 -9.53 1.63
C SER A 376 -24.40 -9.18 2.74
N TYR A 377 -25.43 -8.45 2.44
CA TYR A 377 -26.38 -7.77 3.35
C TYR A 377 -27.24 -8.67 4.24
N THR A 378 -27.04 -9.98 4.23
CA THR A 378 -28.04 -10.90 4.81
C THR A 378 -27.53 -11.76 5.95
N GLN A 379 -26.23 -11.91 6.14
CA GLN A 379 -25.66 -12.80 7.16
C GLN A 379 -24.35 -12.20 7.69
N ALA A 380 -24.26 -11.98 8.99
CA ALA A 380 -23.09 -11.57 9.71
C ALA A 380 -22.72 -12.68 10.69
N GLY A 381 -21.65 -13.42 10.43
CA GLY A 381 -21.11 -14.39 11.36
C GLY A 381 -20.22 -13.74 12.41
N HIS A 382 -19.86 -14.50 13.44
CA HIS A 382 -18.80 -14.06 14.35
C HIS A 382 -17.49 -13.86 13.61
N PHE A 383 -16.72 -12.86 13.99
CA PHE A 383 -15.30 -12.78 13.61
C PHE A 383 -14.58 -14.08 13.96
N ASP A 384 -13.64 -14.52 13.14
CA ASP A 384 -12.82 -15.68 13.42
C ASP A 384 -11.93 -15.48 14.66
N SER A 385 -11.29 -16.54 15.14
CA SER A 385 -10.49 -16.46 16.36
C SER A 385 -9.18 -15.69 16.19
N PHE A 386 -8.64 -15.55 14.98
CA PHE A 386 -7.52 -14.69 14.71
C PHE A 386 -7.92 -13.21 14.82
N HIS A 387 -9.04 -12.81 14.20
CA HIS A 387 -9.58 -11.46 14.33
C HIS A 387 -9.90 -11.11 15.78
N LYS A 388 -10.55 -12.02 16.53
CA LYS A 388 -10.81 -11.80 17.97
C LYS A 388 -9.52 -11.76 18.80
N GLU A 389 -8.47 -12.49 18.41
CA GLU A 389 -7.17 -12.39 19.06
C GLU A 389 -6.54 -11.02 18.81
N LEU A 390 -6.56 -10.51 17.58
CA LEU A 390 -6.08 -9.16 17.25
C LEU A 390 -6.80 -8.09 18.06
N LEU A 391 -8.11 -8.22 18.23
CA LEU A 391 -8.95 -7.32 19.03
C LEU A 391 -8.73 -7.48 20.53
N GLY A 392 -8.03 -8.51 20.98
CA GLY A 392 -7.87 -8.81 22.41
C GLY A 392 -9.16 -9.33 23.07
N TRP A 393 -10.19 -9.66 22.31
CA TRP A 393 -11.43 -10.26 22.81
C TRP A 393 -11.25 -11.73 23.18
N LEU A 394 -10.30 -12.42 22.54
CA LEU A 394 -10.03 -13.84 22.72
C LEU A 394 -8.51 -14.10 22.59
N ASN A 395 -7.86 -14.49 23.70
CA ASN A 395 -6.44 -14.86 23.69
C ASN A 395 -6.17 -15.90 24.80
N SER A 396 -4.92 -16.25 25.05
CA SER A 396 -4.56 -17.22 26.09
C SER A 396 -4.84 -16.73 27.52
N GLY A 397 -5.03 -15.41 27.71
CA GLY A 397 -5.26 -14.78 29.03
C GLY A 397 -6.69 -14.31 29.24
N THR A 398 -7.57 -14.35 28.24
CA THR A 398 -8.97 -13.93 28.33
C THR A 398 -9.88 -15.05 28.86
N GLN A 399 -11.12 -14.68 29.21
CA GLN A 399 -12.20 -15.59 29.53
C GLN A 399 -13.42 -15.22 28.66
N PRO A 400 -13.73 -16.01 27.61
CA PRO A 400 -13.10 -17.27 27.19
C PRO A 400 -11.69 -17.12 26.60
N SER A 401 -10.97 -18.22 26.38
CA SER A 401 -9.58 -18.24 25.92
C SER A 401 -9.36 -18.96 24.60
N ILE A 402 -8.19 -18.70 23.97
CA ILE A 402 -7.59 -19.56 22.96
C ILE A 402 -6.57 -20.46 23.64
N THR A 403 -6.54 -21.75 23.30
CA THR A 403 -5.52 -22.70 23.77
C THR A 403 -4.39 -22.76 22.76
N THR A 404 -3.20 -22.27 23.10
CA THR A 404 -2.00 -22.47 22.28
C THR A 404 -1.48 -23.89 22.46
N VAL A 405 -1.40 -24.63 21.34
CA VAL A 405 -0.92 -26.02 21.32
C VAL A 405 0.60 -26.03 21.22
N THR A 406 1.25 -26.55 22.26
CA THR A 406 2.72 -26.66 22.34
C THR A 406 3.22 -28.11 22.39
N SER A 407 2.32 -29.10 22.46
CA SER A 407 2.64 -30.51 22.48
C SER A 407 1.53 -31.34 21.81
N SER A 408 1.89 -32.52 21.34
CA SER A 408 0.90 -33.50 20.88
C SER A 408 -0.04 -33.88 22.02
N GLY A 409 -1.34 -33.97 21.74
CA GLY A 409 -2.35 -34.26 22.75
C GLY A 409 -3.78 -34.19 22.23
N THR A 410 -4.71 -34.34 23.15
CA THR A 410 -6.14 -34.18 22.89
C THR A 410 -6.63 -32.94 23.63
N TYR A 411 -7.31 -32.05 22.89
CA TYR A 411 -7.76 -30.75 23.35
C TYR A 411 -9.29 -30.66 23.24
N VAL A 412 -9.91 -29.91 24.12
CA VAL A 412 -11.35 -29.68 24.08
C VAL A 412 -11.61 -28.21 23.93
N ILE A 413 -12.44 -27.81 22.94
CA ILE A 413 -12.93 -26.46 22.72
C ILE A 413 -14.45 -26.45 22.79
N GLY A 414 -15.02 -25.41 23.42
CA GLY A 414 -16.47 -25.21 23.52
C GLY A 414 -17.07 -24.66 22.23
N PRO A 415 -18.42 -24.64 22.11
CA PRO A 415 -19.07 -23.93 21.04
C PRO A 415 -18.61 -22.46 20.99
N TYR A 416 -18.24 -22.02 19.79
CA TYR A 416 -17.52 -20.76 19.58
C TYR A 416 -18.33 -19.55 20.05
N GLU A 417 -19.62 -19.54 19.76
CA GLU A 417 -20.60 -18.48 20.04
C GLU A 417 -21.06 -18.43 21.50
N ALA A 418 -20.87 -19.54 22.22
CA ALA A 418 -21.44 -19.67 23.57
C ALA A 418 -20.78 -18.73 24.57
N GLN A 419 -21.60 -17.98 25.29
CA GLN A 419 -21.17 -17.02 26.32
C GLN A 419 -20.78 -17.72 27.63
N ASN A 420 -19.64 -18.46 27.59
CA ASN A 420 -19.08 -19.17 28.74
C ASN A 420 -17.55 -19.12 28.70
N SER A 421 -16.90 -19.59 29.78
CA SER A 421 -15.44 -19.51 29.94
C SER A 421 -14.66 -20.64 29.28
N ASN A 422 -15.31 -21.58 28.57
CA ASN A 422 -14.59 -22.66 27.88
C ASN A 422 -13.69 -22.11 26.77
N PRO A 423 -12.51 -22.70 26.51
CA PRO A 423 -11.69 -22.32 25.36
C PRO A 423 -12.47 -22.40 24.07
N LYS A 424 -12.32 -21.42 23.19
CA LYS A 424 -13.11 -21.27 21.95
C LYS A 424 -12.35 -21.75 20.73
N ALA A 425 -11.01 -21.73 20.78
CA ALA A 425 -10.20 -22.13 19.67
C ALA A 425 -8.87 -22.76 20.12
N LEU A 426 -8.24 -23.53 19.20
CA LEU A 426 -6.84 -23.92 19.31
C LEU A 426 -6.01 -23.04 18.38
N LYS A 427 -4.82 -22.65 18.85
CA LYS A 427 -3.79 -21.97 18.06
C LYS A 427 -2.58 -22.88 17.93
N ILE A 428 -2.29 -23.34 16.70
CA ILE A 428 -1.28 -24.36 16.38
C ILE A 428 -0.26 -23.75 15.45
N LEU A 429 1.03 -23.78 15.80
CA LEU A 429 2.08 -23.23 14.94
C LEU A 429 2.11 -23.96 13.58
N GLN A 430 1.97 -23.22 12.50
CA GLN A 430 2.08 -23.67 11.12
C GLN A 430 3.49 -23.46 10.59
N SER A 431 4.01 -22.24 10.70
CA SER A 431 5.37 -21.91 10.25
C SER A 431 5.99 -20.82 11.12
N ASN A 432 7.32 -20.74 11.06
CA ASN A 432 8.07 -19.66 11.72
C ASN A 432 9.18 -19.20 10.78
N THR A 433 9.07 -17.99 10.28
CA THR A 433 9.98 -17.39 9.30
C THR A 433 10.55 -16.06 9.82
N SER A 434 11.51 -15.48 9.12
CA SER A 434 12.02 -14.13 9.45
C SER A 434 10.97 -13.02 9.33
N SER A 435 9.91 -13.23 8.55
CA SER A 435 8.78 -12.31 8.40
C SER A 435 7.69 -12.50 9.47
N GLY A 436 7.79 -13.53 10.30
CA GLY A 436 6.85 -13.82 11.38
C GLY A 436 6.41 -15.28 11.41
N SER A 437 5.60 -15.60 12.39
CA SER A 437 5.00 -16.91 12.56
C SER A 437 3.58 -16.94 12.00
N SER A 438 3.18 -18.04 11.36
CA SER A 438 1.79 -18.33 11.01
C SER A 438 1.24 -19.49 11.83
N TYR A 439 -0.07 -19.50 11.98
CA TYR A 439 -0.76 -20.46 12.85
C TYR A 439 -2.03 -20.98 12.18
N TYR A 440 -2.39 -22.19 12.50
CA TYR A 440 -3.76 -22.70 12.35
C TYR A 440 -4.58 -22.28 13.55
N TYR A 441 -5.77 -21.73 13.29
CA TYR A 441 -6.81 -21.45 14.27
C TYR A 441 -7.96 -22.42 14.03
N VAL A 442 -8.28 -23.22 15.05
CA VAL A 442 -9.28 -24.29 14.95
C VAL A 442 -10.45 -23.95 15.84
N GLU A 443 -11.65 -23.86 15.28
CA GLU A 443 -12.88 -23.38 15.92
C GLU A 443 -13.97 -24.45 15.85
N PHE A 444 -14.83 -24.49 16.86
CA PHE A 444 -16.04 -25.30 16.84
C PHE A 444 -17.27 -24.38 16.72
N ARG A 445 -17.67 -24.13 15.47
CA ARG A 445 -18.82 -23.26 15.15
C ARG A 445 -20.13 -24.00 15.31
N GLN A 446 -21.13 -23.32 15.87
CA GLN A 446 -22.47 -23.85 16.10
C GLN A 446 -23.53 -22.83 15.70
N ALA A 447 -24.77 -23.29 15.42
CA ALA A 447 -25.87 -22.42 15.04
C ALA A 447 -26.48 -21.70 16.27
N ILE A 448 -25.71 -20.84 16.92
CA ILE A 448 -26.08 -20.09 18.13
C ILE A 448 -26.01 -18.59 17.83
N GLY A 449 -26.99 -17.83 18.30
CA GLY A 449 -27.00 -16.36 18.19
C GLY A 449 -26.91 -15.91 16.75
N VAL A 450 -25.95 -15.03 16.45
CA VAL A 450 -25.75 -14.49 15.10
C VAL A 450 -25.30 -15.55 14.09
N ASP A 451 -24.67 -16.64 14.53
CA ASP A 451 -24.29 -17.77 13.69
C ASP A 451 -25.44 -18.77 13.45
N SER A 452 -26.68 -18.45 13.82
CA SER A 452 -27.85 -19.32 13.64
C SER A 452 -28.10 -19.75 12.18
N PHE A 453 -27.59 -19.00 11.19
CA PHE A 453 -27.62 -19.35 9.78
C PHE A 453 -26.84 -20.65 9.46
N LEU A 454 -25.88 -21.03 10.32
CA LEU A 454 -25.11 -22.27 10.17
C LEU A 454 -25.96 -23.54 10.37
N SER A 455 -27.22 -23.42 10.82
CA SER A 455 -28.11 -24.57 11.10
C SER A 455 -28.32 -25.52 9.92
N VAL A 456 -28.06 -25.09 8.70
CA VAL A 456 -28.18 -25.89 7.47
C VAL A 456 -26.86 -26.56 7.03
N TYR A 457 -25.75 -26.26 7.70
CA TYR A 457 -24.40 -26.74 7.34
C TYR A 457 -23.96 -27.85 8.31
N SER A 458 -24.35 -29.07 8.03
CA SER A 458 -24.14 -30.20 8.94
C SER A 458 -22.66 -30.58 9.14
N ASP A 459 -21.80 -30.28 8.18
CA ASP A 459 -20.34 -30.48 8.27
C ASP A 459 -19.72 -29.51 9.28
N ILE A 460 -20.11 -28.22 9.27
CA ILE A 460 -19.64 -27.21 10.22
C ILE A 460 -20.09 -27.59 11.63
N LEU A 461 -21.38 -27.92 11.80
CA LEU A 461 -21.92 -28.34 13.10
C LEU A 461 -21.35 -29.66 13.61
N GLY A 462 -20.90 -30.54 12.70
CA GLY A 462 -20.36 -31.86 12.98
C GLY A 462 -18.83 -31.97 12.87
N GLY A 463 -18.12 -30.84 12.79
CA GLY A 463 -16.68 -30.78 12.60
C GLY A 463 -16.04 -29.57 13.28
N VAL A 464 -14.90 -29.17 12.78
CA VAL A 464 -14.23 -27.93 13.17
C VAL A 464 -13.87 -27.11 11.93
N VAL A 465 -13.99 -25.79 12.04
CA VAL A 465 -13.54 -24.85 11.02
C VAL A 465 -12.07 -24.51 11.30
N VAL A 466 -11.27 -24.38 10.25
CA VAL A 466 -9.84 -24.10 10.38
C VAL A 466 -9.48 -22.89 9.53
N HIS A 467 -8.84 -21.92 10.16
CA HIS A 467 -8.24 -20.75 9.50
C HIS A 467 -6.72 -20.83 9.56
N SER A 468 -6.05 -20.22 8.60
CA SER A 468 -4.61 -19.94 8.64
C SER A 468 -4.41 -18.43 8.75
N ALA A 469 -3.55 -18.00 9.68
CA ALA A 469 -3.26 -16.57 9.83
C ALA A 469 -1.90 -16.30 10.48
N SER A 470 -1.38 -15.07 10.29
CA SER A 470 -0.13 -14.59 10.89
C SER A 470 -0.37 -13.33 11.71
N PRO A 471 -0.10 -13.33 13.03
CA PRO A 471 -0.21 -12.12 13.87
C PRO A 471 0.70 -10.96 13.45
N SER A 472 1.71 -11.21 12.61
CA SER A 472 2.56 -10.17 12.02
C SER A 472 1.96 -9.52 10.78
N ASN A 473 0.84 -10.05 10.26
CA ASN A 473 0.11 -9.52 9.12
C ASN A 473 -1.40 -9.56 9.40
N SER A 474 -1.98 -8.42 9.76
CA SER A 474 -3.40 -8.30 10.09
C SER A 474 -4.35 -8.60 8.92
N ASN A 475 -3.84 -8.66 7.68
CA ASN A 475 -4.58 -9.04 6.47
C ASN A 475 -4.24 -10.46 6.03
N SER A 476 -4.19 -11.41 6.96
CA SER A 476 -3.76 -12.79 6.66
C SER A 476 -4.74 -13.86 7.12
N SER A 477 -5.96 -13.49 7.53
CA SER A 477 -6.97 -14.51 7.85
C SER A 477 -7.45 -15.21 6.60
N GLU A 478 -7.32 -16.53 6.54
CA GLU A 478 -7.75 -17.37 5.43
C GLU A 478 -8.55 -18.56 5.94
N LEU A 479 -9.80 -18.68 5.48
CA LEU A 479 -10.59 -19.89 5.67
C LEU A 479 -10.00 -21.02 4.82
N LEU A 480 -9.76 -22.18 5.43
CA LEU A 480 -9.25 -23.35 4.74
C LEU A 480 -10.38 -24.32 4.37
N ASP A 481 -10.45 -24.73 3.11
CA ASP A 481 -11.31 -25.84 2.69
C ASP A 481 -10.67 -27.17 3.11
N MET A 482 -11.17 -27.77 4.20
CA MET A 482 -10.63 -29.03 4.74
C MET A 482 -11.15 -30.26 4.01
N THR A 483 -12.01 -30.07 3.00
CA THR A 483 -12.55 -31.14 2.13
C THR A 483 -12.42 -30.76 0.65
N PRO A 484 -11.22 -30.33 0.18
CA PRO A 484 -11.07 -29.74 -1.14
C PRO A 484 -11.43 -30.74 -2.25
N THR A 485 -12.23 -30.27 -3.19
CA THR A 485 -12.56 -30.96 -4.44
C THR A 485 -12.21 -30.06 -5.62
N SER A 486 -12.10 -30.58 -6.82
CA SER A 486 -11.83 -29.77 -8.00
C SER A 486 -13.10 -29.65 -8.86
N PRO A 487 -13.71 -28.45 -9.02
CA PRO A 487 -13.34 -27.19 -8.35
C PRO A 487 -13.69 -27.20 -6.86
N SER A 488 -12.89 -26.52 -6.05
CA SER A 488 -13.16 -26.30 -4.63
C SER A 488 -14.38 -25.39 -4.46
N SER A 489 -15.14 -25.53 -3.40
CA SER A 489 -16.37 -24.74 -3.19
C SER A 489 -16.46 -24.24 -1.79
N PHE A 490 -15.67 -24.06 -0.95
CA PHE A 490 -15.79 -23.50 0.42
C PHE A 490 -17.20 -23.56 1.07
N SER A 491 -18.18 -24.18 0.38
CA SER A 491 -19.53 -24.34 0.93
C SER A 491 -19.57 -25.32 2.10
N HIS A 492 -18.57 -26.20 2.19
CA HIS A 492 -18.45 -27.24 3.20
C HIS A 492 -17.00 -27.33 3.68
N PRO A 493 -16.45 -26.24 4.30
CA PRO A 493 -15.02 -26.15 4.57
C PRO A 493 -14.56 -26.96 5.78
N ALA A 494 -15.48 -27.48 6.61
CA ALA A 494 -15.14 -28.04 7.91
C ALA A 494 -14.40 -29.38 7.84
N LEU A 495 -13.47 -29.59 8.74
CA LEU A 495 -12.86 -30.90 9.03
C LEU A 495 -13.80 -31.68 9.95
N VAL A 496 -14.51 -32.66 9.39
CA VAL A 496 -15.52 -33.42 10.13
C VAL A 496 -14.90 -34.52 11.03
N VAL A 497 -15.64 -34.93 12.05
CA VAL A 497 -15.20 -35.97 13.00
C VAL A 497 -14.71 -37.24 12.28
N GLY A 498 -13.54 -37.74 12.71
CA GLY A 498 -12.89 -38.92 12.16
C GLY A 498 -12.09 -38.72 10.89
N LYS A 499 -12.06 -37.46 10.34
CA LYS A 499 -11.13 -37.07 9.27
C LYS A 499 -9.91 -36.39 9.87
N SER A 500 -8.77 -36.56 9.18
CA SER A 500 -7.51 -35.93 9.60
C SER A 500 -6.97 -35.06 8.50
N TYR A 501 -6.49 -33.89 8.86
CA TYR A 501 -5.67 -33.03 8.02
C TYR A 501 -4.21 -33.17 8.45
N LEU A 502 -3.33 -33.45 7.49
CA LEU A 502 -1.88 -33.52 7.69
C LEU A 502 -1.19 -32.45 6.88
N ASP A 503 -0.59 -31.48 7.55
CA ASP A 503 0.45 -30.63 6.96
C ASP A 503 1.83 -31.28 7.21
N SER A 504 2.36 -31.94 6.19
CA SER A 504 3.67 -32.60 6.27
C SER A 504 4.83 -31.62 6.38
N THR A 505 4.65 -30.36 5.93
CA THR A 505 5.65 -29.29 6.00
C THR A 505 5.79 -28.77 7.42
N ALA A 506 4.66 -28.44 8.05
CA ALA A 506 4.61 -28.03 9.44
C ALA A 506 4.80 -29.20 10.43
N GLY A 507 4.58 -30.42 9.97
CA GLY A 507 4.54 -31.60 10.84
C GLY A 507 3.32 -31.61 11.76
N VAL A 508 2.20 -31.01 11.33
CA VAL A 508 0.97 -30.88 12.11
C VAL A 508 -0.09 -31.82 11.58
N THR A 509 -0.70 -32.59 12.46
CA THR A 509 -1.93 -33.33 12.14
C THR A 509 -3.05 -32.91 13.06
N ILE A 510 -4.21 -32.54 12.49
CA ILE A 510 -5.43 -32.12 13.20
C ILE A 510 -6.50 -33.14 12.94
N THR A 511 -7.13 -33.68 13.99
CA THR A 511 -8.18 -34.72 13.89
C THR A 511 -9.29 -34.44 14.91
N PRO A 512 -10.46 -33.94 14.52
CA PRO A 512 -11.64 -33.92 15.37
C PRO A 512 -12.07 -35.40 15.67
N THR A 513 -12.11 -35.74 16.96
CA THR A 513 -12.41 -37.12 17.39
C THR A 513 -13.84 -37.29 17.91
N ALA A 514 -14.42 -36.21 18.42
CA ALA A 514 -15.79 -36.16 18.87
C ALA A 514 -16.34 -34.73 18.87
N VAL A 515 -17.64 -34.58 18.66
CA VAL A 515 -18.38 -33.32 18.87
C VAL A 515 -19.64 -33.61 19.71
N SER A 516 -20.06 -32.62 20.49
CA SER A 516 -21.27 -32.63 21.30
C SER A 516 -21.81 -31.24 21.45
N SER A 517 -22.98 -31.05 22.04
CA SER A 517 -23.55 -29.74 22.37
C SER A 517 -22.67 -28.92 23.33
N THR A 518 -21.70 -29.55 24.00
CA THR A 518 -20.80 -28.87 24.96
C THR A 518 -19.42 -28.60 24.42
N GLY A 519 -19.05 -29.12 23.24
CA GLY A 519 -17.75 -28.87 22.62
C GLY A 519 -17.29 -29.92 21.65
N ALA A 520 -16.16 -29.63 21.01
CA ALA A 520 -15.43 -30.56 20.15
C ALA A 520 -14.15 -31.02 20.85
N THR A 521 -13.83 -32.32 20.63
CA THR A 521 -12.55 -32.92 21.05
C THR A 521 -11.67 -33.08 19.82
N VAL A 522 -10.48 -32.47 19.85
CA VAL A 522 -9.54 -32.39 18.74
C VAL A 522 -8.21 -33.03 19.16
N ALA A 523 -7.79 -34.10 18.49
CA ALA A 523 -6.45 -34.63 18.63
C ALA A 523 -5.50 -33.85 17.72
N VAL A 524 -4.39 -33.35 18.30
CA VAL A 524 -3.32 -32.66 17.57
C VAL A 524 -2.02 -33.44 17.74
N THR A 525 -1.38 -33.77 16.63
CA THR A 525 -0.04 -34.38 16.64
C THR A 525 0.95 -33.43 16.04
N LEU A 526 2.05 -33.14 16.73
CA LEU A 526 3.16 -32.34 16.27
C LEU A 526 4.35 -33.27 16.00
N ALA A 527 4.80 -33.28 14.75
CA ALA A 527 5.98 -34.03 14.32
C ALA A 527 7.09 -33.03 13.94
N THR A 528 8.27 -33.53 13.63
CA THR A 528 9.35 -32.70 13.09
C THR A 528 8.97 -32.21 11.69
N ALA A 529 8.97 -30.91 11.50
CA ALA A 529 8.67 -30.28 10.21
C ALA A 529 9.69 -30.70 9.12
N THR A 530 9.21 -30.95 7.89
CA THR A 530 10.05 -31.26 6.74
C THR A 530 10.48 -29.99 6.01
N CYS A 531 11.65 -30.03 5.35
CA CYS A 531 12.12 -28.93 4.51
C CYS A 531 11.23 -28.76 3.29
N THR A 532 10.67 -27.55 3.09
CA THR A 532 9.97 -27.15 1.87
C THR A 532 10.71 -26.00 1.22
N ARG A 533 11.14 -26.21 -0.03
CA ARG A 533 11.81 -25.21 -0.86
C ARG A 533 10.79 -24.29 -1.49
N ALA A 534 11.15 -23.00 -1.62
CA ALA A 534 10.31 -21.97 -2.24
C ALA A 534 11.11 -21.09 -3.21
N ASN A 535 10.40 -20.39 -4.11
CA ASN A 535 11.07 -19.41 -4.98
C ASN A 535 11.64 -18.26 -4.14
N PRO A 536 12.91 -17.86 -4.38
CA PRO A 536 13.48 -16.69 -3.72
C PRO A 536 12.79 -15.40 -4.18
N THR A 537 12.99 -14.32 -3.45
CA THR A 537 12.59 -12.97 -3.87
C THR A 537 13.81 -12.14 -4.21
N ILE A 538 13.81 -11.46 -5.35
CA ILE A 538 14.91 -10.61 -5.81
C ILE A 538 14.43 -9.22 -6.17
N THR A 539 15.21 -8.18 -5.83
CA THR A 539 14.91 -6.78 -6.17
C THR A 539 16.11 -6.03 -6.67
N LEU A 540 15.88 -4.97 -7.47
CA LEU A 540 16.88 -4.00 -7.91
C LEU A 540 16.50 -2.58 -7.46
N SER A 541 17.46 -1.84 -6.93
CA SER A 541 17.31 -0.44 -6.52
C SER A 541 18.50 0.40 -7.00
N PRO A 542 18.26 1.61 -7.56
CA PRO A 542 16.97 2.20 -7.85
C PRO A 542 16.24 1.48 -9.00
N SER A 543 14.92 1.60 -9.09
CA SER A 543 14.13 1.05 -10.20
C SER A 543 14.40 1.76 -11.53
N GLN A 544 14.97 2.97 -11.47
CA GLN A 544 15.44 3.76 -12.60
C GLN A 544 16.75 4.46 -12.25
N SER A 545 17.71 4.47 -13.18
CA SER A 545 18.94 5.24 -13.02
C SER A 545 18.68 6.74 -13.09
N GLN A 546 19.64 7.55 -12.61
CA GLN A 546 19.76 8.95 -13.06
C GLN A 546 19.94 8.96 -14.60
N TRP A 547 19.60 10.09 -15.22
CA TRP A 547 19.85 10.29 -16.64
C TRP A 547 21.35 10.53 -16.85
N VAL A 548 21.99 9.63 -17.56
CA VAL A 548 23.44 9.63 -17.71
C VAL A 548 23.84 9.71 -19.17
N ALA A 549 25.04 10.23 -19.44
CA ALA A 549 25.62 10.24 -20.77
C ALA A 549 25.89 8.81 -21.26
N PRO A 550 25.86 8.55 -22.59
CA PRO A 550 26.29 7.29 -23.15
C PRO A 550 27.72 6.92 -22.69
N GLY A 551 27.97 5.65 -22.40
CA GLY A 551 29.24 5.16 -21.87
C GLY A 551 29.39 5.26 -20.35
N THR A 552 28.43 5.79 -19.63
CA THR A 552 28.47 5.88 -18.16
C THR A 552 28.21 4.53 -17.50
N THR A 553 28.92 4.23 -16.41
CA THR A 553 28.61 3.05 -15.56
C THR A 553 27.63 3.45 -14.49
N VAL A 554 26.51 2.73 -14.37
CA VAL A 554 25.50 2.88 -13.32
C VAL A 554 25.49 1.65 -12.44
N SER A 555 25.33 1.87 -11.14
CA SER A 555 25.27 0.80 -10.14
C SER A 555 23.84 0.66 -9.60
N PHE A 556 23.39 -0.60 -9.49
CA PHE A 556 22.11 -0.97 -8.92
C PHE A 556 22.34 -1.93 -7.75
N ALA A 557 21.77 -1.66 -6.60
CA ALA A 557 21.80 -2.58 -5.47
C ALA A 557 20.81 -3.73 -5.74
N LEU A 558 21.29 -4.95 -5.61
CA LEU A 558 20.50 -6.18 -5.72
C LEU A 558 20.31 -6.74 -4.31
N THR A 559 19.09 -7.05 -3.94
CA THR A 559 18.77 -7.77 -2.69
C THR A 559 18.03 -9.05 -3.04
N LEU A 560 18.46 -10.16 -2.43
CA LEU A 560 17.90 -11.50 -2.60
C LEU A 560 17.48 -12.02 -1.22
N SER A 561 16.27 -12.62 -1.12
CA SER A 561 15.78 -13.28 0.09
C SER A 561 15.49 -14.75 -0.20
N ASP A 562 15.87 -15.62 0.72
CA ASP A 562 15.56 -17.05 0.72
C ASP A 562 14.21 -17.27 1.42
N ASN A 563 13.26 -17.83 0.70
CA ASN A 563 11.88 -18.09 1.19
C ASN A 563 11.65 -19.56 1.57
N ASP A 564 12.71 -20.38 1.66
CA ASP A 564 12.61 -21.74 2.10
C ASP A 564 12.06 -21.83 3.54
N SER A 565 11.38 -22.94 3.86
CA SER A 565 10.92 -23.16 5.24
C SER A 565 12.11 -23.29 6.21
N SER A 566 11.91 -22.92 7.47
CA SER A 566 12.94 -22.93 8.51
C SER A 566 13.56 -24.32 8.78
N SER A 567 12.91 -25.36 8.34
CA SER A 567 13.42 -26.75 8.41
C SER A 567 14.45 -27.08 7.33
N CYS A 568 14.64 -26.19 6.35
CA CYS A 568 15.64 -26.37 5.31
C CYS A 568 17.04 -25.99 5.81
N GLY A 569 18.07 -26.55 5.17
CA GLY A 569 19.44 -26.03 5.26
C GLY A 569 19.62 -24.79 4.37
N SER A 570 20.71 -24.05 4.57
CA SER A 570 21.04 -22.89 3.75
C SER A 570 21.11 -23.23 2.26
N SER A 571 20.61 -22.31 1.42
CA SER A 571 20.57 -22.40 -0.03
C SER A 571 21.60 -21.47 -0.66
N SER A 572 22.25 -21.91 -1.75
CA SER A 572 23.13 -21.08 -2.57
C SER A 572 22.41 -20.72 -3.86
N PHE A 573 22.33 -19.43 -4.18
CA PHE A 573 21.65 -18.91 -5.36
C PHE A 573 22.64 -18.36 -6.36
N ASN A 574 22.61 -18.86 -7.59
CA ASN A 574 23.35 -18.32 -8.71
C ASN A 574 22.66 -17.07 -9.25
N LEU A 575 23.42 -15.99 -9.46
CA LEU A 575 22.92 -14.71 -9.96
C LEU A 575 23.34 -14.50 -11.40
N GLY A 576 22.40 -14.05 -12.24
CA GLY A 576 22.62 -13.69 -13.63
C GLY A 576 22.17 -12.25 -13.90
N ALA A 577 22.81 -11.57 -14.84
CA ALA A 577 22.42 -10.25 -15.31
C ALA A 577 22.04 -10.29 -16.79
N SER A 578 21.02 -9.51 -17.17
CA SER A 578 20.56 -9.33 -18.54
C SER A 578 20.56 -7.85 -18.88
N VAL A 579 21.30 -7.48 -19.93
CA VAL A 579 21.41 -6.10 -20.42
C VAL A 579 21.23 -6.06 -21.94
N PRO A 580 20.91 -4.90 -22.54
CA PRO A 580 20.82 -4.77 -24.00
C PRO A 580 22.08 -5.23 -24.72
N SER A 581 21.94 -5.70 -25.97
CA SER A 581 23.07 -6.18 -26.78
C SER A 581 24.14 -5.11 -26.93
N GLY A 582 25.41 -5.51 -26.76
CA GLY A 582 26.55 -4.62 -26.80
C GLY A 582 26.84 -3.83 -25.53
N TRP A 583 25.99 -3.96 -24.48
CA TRP A 583 26.26 -3.37 -23.18
C TRP A 583 27.08 -4.30 -22.30
N SER A 584 27.78 -3.74 -21.32
CA SER A 584 28.51 -4.54 -20.33
C SER A 584 27.83 -4.53 -18.99
N SER A 585 27.87 -5.66 -18.29
CA SER A 585 27.38 -5.80 -16.91
C SER A 585 28.37 -6.58 -16.05
N ALA A 586 28.44 -6.24 -14.76
CA ALA A 586 29.22 -6.96 -13.77
C ALA A 586 28.45 -7.04 -12.45
N LEU A 587 28.36 -8.24 -11.88
CA LEU A 587 27.84 -8.48 -10.55
C LEU A 587 29.00 -8.50 -9.55
N GLY A 588 28.83 -7.85 -8.40
CA GLY A 588 29.81 -7.90 -7.30
C GLY A 588 30.00 -9.31 -6.76
N ASN A 589 28.87 -10.05 -6.60
CA ASN A 589 28.88 -11.49 -6.34
C ASN A 589 27.98 -12.18 -7.36
N THR A 590 28.43 -13.30 -7.90
CA THR A 590 27.66 -14.13 -8.82
C THR A 590 26.89 -15.26 -8.11
N MET A 591 27.09 -15.40 -6.81
CA MET A 591 26.42 -16.38 -5.94
C MET A 591 26.27 -15.79 -4.54
N LEU A 592 25.11 -16.02 -3.93
CA LEU A 592 24.83 -15.73 -2.53
C LEU A 592 24.33 -16.99 -1.82
N THR A 593 24.87 -17.26 -0.62
CA THR A 593 24.40 -18.36 0.24
C THR A 593 23.62 -17.77 1.40
N LEU A 594 22.37 -18.19 1.55
CA LEU A 594 21.43 -17.67 2.53
C LEU A 594 20.90 -18.80 3.40
N SER A 595 20.61 -18.50 4.65
CA SER A 595 19.78 -19.37 5.49
C SER A 595 18.30 -19.19 5.14
N PRO A 596 17.44 -20.16 5.45
CA PRO A 596 16.00 -20.02 5.29
C PRO A 596 15.47 -18.74 5.95
N GLY A 597 14.66 -17.96 5.22
CA GLY A 597 14.19 -16.66 5.63
C GLY A 597 15.25 -15.54 5.66
N GLY A 598 16.52 -15.84 5.35
CA GLY A 598 17.61 -14.87 5.32
C GLY A 598 17.65 -14.05 4.03
N ALA A 599 18.29 -12.87 4.10
CA ALA A 599 18.51 -12.00 2.95
C ALA A 599 20.00 -11.66 2.78
N GLY A 600 20.40 -11.44 1.53
CA GLY A 600 21.76 -11.01 1.15
C GLY A 600 21.72 -10.00 0.02
N SER A 601 22.78 -9.20 -0.12
CA SER A 601 22.85 -8.18 -1.15
C SER A 601 24.15 -8.19 -1.91
N THR A 602 24.11 -7.69 -3.14
CA THR A 602 25.26 -7.42 -4.00
C THR A 602 24.97 -6.23 -4.91
N THR A 603 25.92 -5.83 -5.75
CA THR A 603 25.75 -4.71 -6.67
C THR A 603 25.83 -5.20 -8.11
N LEU A 604 24.93 -4.73 -8.97
CA LEU A 604 25.02 -4.85 -10.42
C LEU A 604 25.53 -3.53 -11.00
N HIS A 605 26.66 -3.57 -11.69
CA HIS A 605 27.21 -2.47 -12.50
C HIS A 605 26.82 -2.68 -13.95
N VAL A 606 26.28 -1.65 -14.61
CA VAL A 606 25.88 -1.69 -16.02
C VAL A 606 26.49 -0.49 -16.74
N THR A 607 27.10 -0.72 -17.90
CA THR A 607 27.71 0.32 -18.73
C THR A 607 27.14 0.25 -20.15
N SER A 608 26.61 1.37 -20.64
CA SER A 608 26.14 1.49 -22.03
C SER A 608 27.33 1.76 -22.98
N PRO A 609 27.25 1.39 -24.26
CA PRO A 609 28.20 1.86 -25.29
C PRO A 609 28.18 3.40 -25.40
N SER A 610 29.31 4.00 -25.81
CA SER A 610 29.46 5.45 -25.97
C SER A 610 28.56 6.07 -27.07
N GLY A 611 28.07 5.25 -28.01
CA GLY A 611 27.16 5.67 -29.09
C GLY A 611 25.69 5.35 -28.82
N THR A 612 25.30 5.00 -27.58
CA THR A 612 23.93 4.64 -27.25
C THR A 612 23.01 5.87 -27.40
N ALA A 613 21.90 5.73 -28.12
CA ALA A 613 20.90 6.78 -28.31
C ALA A 613 20.21 7.15 -26.98
N ASN A 614 19.67 8.37 -26.91
CA ASN A 614 18.81 8.76 -25.79
C ASN A 614 17.61 7.81 -25.70
N GLY A 615 17.27 7.40 -24.46
CA GLY A 615 16.15 6.49 -24.25
C GLY A 615 16.18 5.77 -22.91
N PHE A 616 15.17 4.93 -22.73
CA PHE A 616 14.95 4.11 -21.54
C PHE A 616 15.25 2.65 -21.88
N TYR A 617 16.22 2.05 -21.19
CA TYR A 617 16.72 0.71 -21.48
C TYR A 617 16.45 -0.22 -20.29
N SER A 618 15.77 -1.34 -20.56
CA SER A 618 15.52 -2.34 -19.53
C SER A 618 16.79 -3.12 -19.22
N ILE A 619 17.09 -3.28 -17.94
CA ILE A 619 18.10 -4.20 -17.41
C ILE A 619 17.43 -5.19 -16.48
N GLY A 620 17.94 -6.40 -16.38
CA GLY A 620 17.35 -7.45 -15.56
C GLY A 620 18.38 -8.22 -14.75
N VAL A 621 17.90 -8.87 -13.70
CA VAL A 621 18.65 -9.85 -12.92
C VAL A 621 17.79 -11.08 -12.69
N THR A 622 18.44 -12.23 -12.58
CA THR A 622 17.83 -13.51 -12.21
C THR A 622 18.60 -14.13 -11.06
N ALA A 623 17.88 -14.86 -10.23
CA ALA A 623 18.45 -15.75 -9.22
C ALA A 623 17.89 -17.16 -9.42
N SER A 624 18.71 -18.19 -9.22
CA SER A 624 18.28 -19.59 -9.24
C SER A 624 19.00 -20.38 -8.15
N ASP A 625 18.29 -21.22 -7.42
CA ASP A 625 18.91 -22.14 -6.45
C ASP A 625 19.89 -23.07 -7.19
N ALA A 626 21.12 -23.17 -6.71
CA ALA A 626 22.18 -23.95 -7.34
C ALA A 626 21.93 -25.46 -7.25
N SER A 627 21.20 -25.92 -6.23
CA SER A 627 20.87 -27.32 -5.98
C SER A 627 19.50 -27.73 -6.53
N ALA A 628 18.59 -26.74 -6.73
CA ALA A 628 17.21 -26.95 -7.13
C ALA A 628 16.77 -25.85 -8.11
N THR A 629 17.29 -25.95 -9.34
CA THR A 629 17.24 -24.86 -10.37
C THR A 629 15.83 -24.48 -10.83
N GLN A 630 14.78 -25.21 -10.44
CA GLN A 630 13.38 -24.83 -10.64
C GLN A 630 12.97 -23.64 -9.77
N TYR A 631 13.62 -23.40 -8.63
CA TYR A 631 13.33 -22.26 -7.76
C TYR A 631 14.11 -21.04 -8.22
N THR A 632 13.39 -20.10 -8.83
CA THR A 632 13.97 -18.94 -9.50
C THR A 632 13.20 -17.67 -9.20
N ALA A 633 13.88 -16.54 -9.32
CA ALA A 633 13.25 -15.21 -9.31
C ALA A 633 13.92 -14.28 -10.30
N SER A 634 13.22 -13.21 -10.71
CA SER A 634 13.77 -12.17 -11.58
C SER A 634 13.29 -10.78 -11.18
N ALA A 635 14.11 -9.77 -11.40
CA ALA A 635 13.75 -8.36 -11.24
C ALA A 635 14.31 -7.54 -12.38
N SER A 636 13.73 -6.36 -12.63
CA SER A 636 14.19 -5.44 -13.66
C SER A 636 14.26 -4.00 -13.15
N ALA A 637 15.15 -3.21 -13.76
CA ALA A 637 15.25 -1.78 -13.56
C ALA A 637 15.44 -1.09 -14.92
N THR A 638 15.38 0.24 -14.94
CA THR A 638 15.54 1.05 -16.14
C THR A 638 16.84 1.85 -16.08
N TYR A 639 17.69 1.69 -17.08
CA TYR A 639 18.86 2.54 -17.31
C TYR A 639 18.48 3.63 -18.32
N VAL A 640 18.69 4.91 -17.97
CA VAL A 640 18.29 6.04 -18.83
C VAL A 640 19.51 6.72 -19.42
N VAL A 641 19.58 6.78 -20.75
CA VAL A 641 20.62 7.51 -21.50
C VAL A 641 20.07 8.85 -21.95
N SER A 642 20.79 9.95 -21.67
CA SER A 642 20.49 11.28 -22.17
C SER A 642 21.76 12.05 -22.43
N THR A 643 21.88 12.65 -23.61
CA THR A 643 22.99 13.55 -23.96
C THR A 643 22.80 14.98 -23.48
N SER A 644 21.64 15.31 -22.82
CA SER A 644 21.45 16.61 -22.19
C SER A 644 22.53 16.87 -21.14
N THR A 645 23.36 17.87 -21.37
CA THR A 645 24.37 18.33 -20.40
C THR A 645 23.66 18.89 -19.17
N VAL A 646 23.70 18.12 -18.11
CA VAL A 646 23.17 18.57 -16.83
C VAL A 646 24.18 19.53 -16.21
N THR A 647 23.81 20.80 -16.13
CA THR A 647 24.57 21.78 -15.37
C THR A 647 24.27 21.60 -13.90
N THR A 648 25.27 21.19 -13.11
CA THR A 648 25.18 21.14 -11.65
C THR A 648 25.02 22.58 -11.12
N PRO A 649 24.01 22.85 -10.28
CA PRO A 649 23.88 24.17 -9.66
C PRO A 649 25.07 24.45 -8.75
N THR A 650 25.57 25.67 -8.78
CA THR A 650 26.60 26.18 -7.85
C THR A 650 26.00 27.27 -7.00
N VAL A 651 26.25 27.21 -5.70
CA VAL A 651 25.82 28.27 -4.75
C VAL A 651 27.04 28.97 -4.21
N SER A 652 26.92 30.29 -4.03
CA SER A 652 27.90 31.10 -3.33
C SER A 652 27.18 32.03 -2.35
N VAL A 653 27.81 32.31 -1.23
CA VAL A 653 27.30 33.22 -0.21
C VAL A 653 28.40 34.21 0.21
N LYS A 654 28.03 35.46 0.37
CA LYS A 654 28.95 36.50 0.85
C LYS A 654 28.20 37.53 1.71
N THR A 655 28.92 38.15 2.63
CA THR A 655 28.49 39.29 3.41
C THR A 655 29.05 40.58 2.83
N ASN A 656 28.33 41.71 3.01
CA ASN A 656 28.78 43.01 2.48
C ASN A 656 30.01 43.57 3.21
N GLN A 657 30.35 43.06 4.39
CA GLN A 657 31.53 43.44 5.18
C GLN A 657 32.10 42.24 5.88
N ALA A 658 33.37 42.26 6.28
CA ALA A 658 34.02 41.22 7.07
C ALA A 658 33.85 41.42 8.60
N ASN A 659 33.69 42.66 9.05
CA ASN A 659 33.56 43.04 10.46
C ASN A 659 32.32 43.93 10.68
N TYR A 660 31.64 43.71 11.80
CA TYR A 660 30.47 44.49 12.21
C TYR A 660 30.54 44.81 13.70
N THR A 661 29.84 45.86 14.11
CA THR A 661 29.59 46.14 15.53
C THR A 661 28.17 45.78 15.94
N PRO A 662 27.93 45.50 17.24
CA PRO A 662 26.58 45.23 17.72
C PRO A 662 25.57 46.34 17.30
N GLY A 663 24.40 45.92 16.86
CA GLY A 663 23.34 46.80 16.34
C GLY A 663 23.41 47.07 14.84
N GLN A 664 24.45 46.68 14.13
CA GLN A 664 24.52 46.82 12.67
C GLN A 664 23.69 45.75 11.95
N THR A 665 23.45 45.96 10.67
CA THR A 665 22.77 45.01 9.79
C THR A 665 23.77 44.40 8.83
N VAL A 666 23.84 43.07 8.81
CA VAL A 666 24.64 42.29 7.88
C VAL A 666 23.79 42.02 6.65
N ALA A 667 24.24 42.53 5.49
CA ALA A 667 23.61 42.15 4.21
C ALA A 667 24.30 40.87 3.69
N ILE A 668 23.52 39.84 3.48
CA ILE A 668 23.98 38.53 3.03
C ILE A 668 23.47 38.34 1.59
N THR A 669 24.38 38.20 0.65
CA THR A 669 24.02 37.91 -0.75
C THR A 669 24.31 36.45 -1.02
N VAL A 670 23.30 35.73 -1.51
CA VAL A 670 23.44 34.39 -2.01
C VAL A 670 23.24 34.38 -3.53
N THR A 671 24.12 33.74 -4.25
CA THR A 671 24.00 33.61 -5.71
C THR A 671 23.98 32.13 -6.05
N LEU A 672 22.95 31.71 -6.79
CA LEU A 672 22.76 30.37 -7.31
C LEU A 672 22.87 30.43 -8.84
N LEU A 673 23.75 29.64 -9.40
CA LEU A 673 23.96 29.54 -10.85
C LEU A 673 23.73 28.11 -11.33
N LEU A 674 23.07 27.96 -12.46
CA LEU A 674 23.01 26.77 -13.30
C LEU A 674 23.98 26.96 -14.46
N GLY A 675 25.18 26.38 -14.34
CA GLY A 675 26.29 26.70 -15.25
C GLY A 675 26.73 28.15 -15.10
N THR A 676 26.56 28.97 -16.16
CA THR A 676 26.88 30.41 -16.17
C THR A 676 25.66 31.31 -15.99
N SER A 677 24.46 30.74 -15.95
CA SER A 677 23.19 31.50 -15.86
C SER A 677 22.65 31.51 -14.43
N GLY A 678 22.04 32.61 -14.03
CA GLY A 678 21.39 32.74 -12.72
C GLY A 678 20.17 31.80 -12.61
N ASP A 679 20.04 31.08 -11.51
CA ASP A 679 18.86 30.27 -11.19
C ASP A 679 17.81 31.18 -10.54
N ALA A 680 16.79 31.58 -11.32
CA ALA A 680 15.76 32.50 -10.92
C ALA A 680 14.59 31.75 -10.21
N GLY A 681 14.05 32.36 -9.15
CA GLY A 681 12.91 31.80 -8.43
C GLY A 681 13.24 30.65 -7.46
N ALA A 682 14.52 30.35 -7.26
CA ALA A 682 14.95 29.30 -6.33
C ALA A 682 14.84 29.77 -4.87
N ASN A 683 14.31 28.91 -4.02
CA ASN A 683 14.26 29.15 -2.58
C ASN A 683 15.65 28.97 -1.96
N VAL A 684 16.03 29.91 -1.11
CA VAL A 684 17.30 29.90 -0.39
C VAL A 684 17.04 29.97 1.10
N ASN A 685 17.59 29.06 1.86
CA ASN A 685 17.63 29.11 3.33
C ASN A 685 19.05 29.53 3.77
N VAL A 686 19.15 30.56 4.58
CA VAL A 686 20.42 31.04 5.14
C VAL A 686 20.37 30.91 6.65
N THR A 687 21.23 30.08 7.21
CA THR A 687 21.40 29.95 8.65
C THR A 687 22.61 30.78 9.11
N VAL A 688 22.38 31.74 9.96
CA VAL A 688 23.42 32.51 10.64
C VAL A 688 23.60 31.94 12.05
N THR A 689 24.79 31.40 12.33
CA THR A 689 25.15 30.87 13.65
C THR A 689 26.12 31.83 14.34
N SER A 690 25.72 32.39 15.47
CA SER A 690 26.50 33.32 16.28
C SER A 690 27.71 32.62 16.95
N SER A 691 28.67 33.38 17.44
CA SER A 691 29.87 32.87 18.13
C SER A 691 29.57 31.98 19.36
N ASN A 692 28.41 32.15 19.99
CA ASN A 692 27.92 31.30 21.12
C ASN A 692 26.98 30.17 20.68
N GLY A 693 26.89 29.84 19.37
CA GLY A 693 26.16 28.71 18.86
C GLY A 693 24.66 28.95 18.56
N LYS A 694 24.11 30.13 18.84
CA LYS A 694 22.71 30.40 18.54
C LYS A 694 22.51 30.60 17.02
N ALA A 695 21.64 29.78 16.44
CA ALA A 695 21.29 29.79 15.02
C ALA A 695 20.03 30.64 14.75
N THR A 696 20.01 31.34 13.61
CA THR A 696 18.86 32.08 13.09
C THR A 696 18.75 31.79 11.60
N THR A 697 17.59 31.33 11.13
CA THR A 697 17.35 31.07 9.72
C THR A 697 16.61 32.22 9.04
N LEU A 698 17.09 32.59 7.87
CA LEU A 698 16.47 33.56 6.94
C LEU A 698 16.13 32.83 5.66
N THR A 699 15.05 33.20 5.02
CA THR A 699 14.61 32.64 3.74
C THR A 699 14.47 33.72 2.68
N GLY A 700 14.76 33.37 1.44
CA GLY A 700 14.61 34.28 0.30
C GLY A 700 14.45 33.50 -1.00
N THR A 701 14.11 34.24 -2.07
CA THR A 701 13.96 33.68 -3.41
C THR A 701 14.90 34.46 -4.34
N THR A 702 15.58 33.73 -5.23
CA THR A 702 16.52 34.35 -6.19
C THR A 702 15.79 35.13 -7.29
N THR A 703 16.38 36.24 -7.72
CA THR A 703 15.93 37.04 -8.85
C THR A 703 16.42 36.49 -10.19
N SER A 704 16.09 37.12 -11.31
CA SER A 704 16.44 36.67 -12.67
C SER A 704 17.96 36.47 -12.92
N ASN A 705 18.81 37.07 -12.09
CA ASN A 705 20.28 36.86 -12.15
C ASN A 705 20.78 35.79 -11.18
N GLY A 706 19.86 35.04 -10.57
CA GLY A 706 20.18 33.98 -9.60
C GLY A 706 20.59 34.49 -8.21
N ALA A 707 20.47 35.78 -7.91
CA ALA A 707 20.88 36.34 -6.64
C ALA A 707 19.68 36.68 -5.74
N THR A 708 19.88 36.54 -4.42
CA THR A 708 18.99 37.06 -3.39
C THR A 708 19.80 37.78 -2.32
N SER A 709 19.24 38.82 -1.74
CA SER A 709 19.87 39.57 -0.64
C SER A 709 18.99 39.50 0.59
N LEU A 710 19.57 39.05 1.69
CA LEU A 710 18.91 38.87 2.98
C LEU A 710 19.57 39.80 4.02
N SER A 711 18.78 40.29 4.97
CA SER A 711 19.27 41.18 6.02
C SER A 711 19.21 40.46 7.37
N TYR A 712 20.36 40.40 8.04
CA TYR A 712 20.48 39.86 9.41
C TYR A 712 20.82 41.03 10.37
N LYS A 713 19.88 41.35 11.26
CA LYS A 713 20.07 42.45 12.25
C LYS A 713 20.80 41.93 13.46
N LEU A 714 22.01 42.42 13.73
CA LEU A 714 22.71 42.17 14.97
C LEU A 714 22.01 42.86 16.14
N GLY A 715 21.79 42.12 17.23
CA GLY A 715 21.27 42.70 18.45
C GLY A 715 22.26 43.75 19.06
N ARG A 716 21.75 44.71 19.82
CA ARG A 716 22.59 45.68 20.52
C ARG A 716 23.56 45.07 21.54
N ARG A 717 23.33 43.80 21.93
CA ARG A 717 24.18 42.99 22.81
C ARG A 717 24.66 41.72 22.07
N ALA A 718 24.92 41.82 20.77
CA ALA A 718 25.45 40.70 20.00
C ALA A 718 26.81 40.30 20.59
N VAL A 719 27.03 38.99 20.73
CA VAL A 719 28.28 38.47 21.31
C VAL A 719 29.40 38.65 20.31
N ALA A 720 30.54 39.18 20.77
CA ALA A 720 31.71 39.34 19.92
C ALA A 720 32.26 37.99 19.44
N GLY A 721 32.87 37.96 18.29
CA GLY A 721 33.48 36.76 17.69
C GLY A 721 32.97 36.39 16.32
N ILE A 722 33.37 35.24 15.82
CA ILE A 722 33.09 34.76 14.46
C ILE A 722 31.67 34.20 14.36
N TYR A 723 30.89 34.74 13.46
CA TYR A 723 29.59 34.25 13.05
C TYR A 723 29.73 33.47 11.75
N LYS A 724 29.07 32.30 11.68
CA LYS A 724 29.05 31.46 10.47
C LYS A 724 27.74 31.69 9.72
N VAL A 725 27.83 31.86 8.43
CA VAL A 725 26.68 31.98 7.50
C VAL A 725 26.71 30.77 6.60
N GLN A 726 25.65 30.00 6.59
CA GLN A 726 25.51 28.83 5.74
C GLN A 726 24.27 29.03 4.87
N ALA A 727 24.43 29.07 3.55
CA ALA A 727 23.34 29.07 2.60
C ALA A 727 23.10 27.64 2.12
N THR A 728 21.86 27.23 2.21
CA THR A 728 21.38 25.95 1.67
C THR A 728 20.26 26.24 0.69
N THR A 729 20.35 25.67 -0.48
CA THR A 729 19.24 25.67 -1.42
C THR A 729 18.73 24.25 -1.46
N PRO A 730 17.43 23.97 -1.21
CA PRO A 730 16.88 22.71 -1.58
C PRO A 730 17.01 22.61 -3.11
N THR A 731 17.91 21.79 -3.61
CA THR A 731 17.87 21.38 -5.01
C THR A 731 16.53 20.68 -5.21
N ALA A 732 15.68 21.27 -6.04
CA ALA A 732 14.41 20.66 -6.38
C ALA A 732 14.69 19.21 -6.85
N GLY A 733 14.28 18.23 -6.02
CA GLY A 733 14.37 16.81 -6.34
C GLY A 733 15.67 16.06 -5.98
N SER A 734 16.52 16.59 -5.13
CA SER A 734 17.67 15.86 -4.56
C SER A 734 17.70 16.02 -3.04
N SER A 735 18.02 14.95 -2.32
CA SER A 735 18.38 15.00 -0.90
C SER A 735 19.71 15.73 -0.64
N ALA A 736 20.47 16.06 -1.70
CA ALA A 736 21.67 16.86 -1.64
C ALA A 736 21.31 18.35 -1.78
N SER A 737 21.27 19.08 -0.69
CA SER A 737 21.27 20.54 -0.75
C SER A 737 22.66 21.03 -1.18
N VAL A 738 22.71 21.96 -2.15
CA VAL A 738 23.97 22.66 -2.45
C VAL A 738 24.22 23.65 -1.30
N VAL A 739 25.38 23.55 -0.68
CA VAL A 739 25.74 24.30 0.51
C VAL A 739 26.92 25.20 0.24
N ALA A 740 26.82 26.47 0.61
CA ALA A 740 27.93 27.40 0.63
C ALA A 740 28.06 28.08 2.00
N GLY A 741 29.26 28.37 2.40
CA GLY A 741 29.55 29.01 3.69
C GLY A 741 30.32 30.34 3.54
N ALA A 742 30.03 31.28 4.43
CA ALA A 742 30.81 32.51 4.66
C ALA A 742 30.91 32.78 6.16
N THR A 743 31.82 33.65 6.56
CA THR A 743 31.95 34.10 7.95
C THR A 743 32.05 35.63 8.00
N PHE A 744 31.64 36.20 9.11
CA PHE A 744 31.92 37.58 9.47
C PHE A 744 32.24 37.66 10.98
N ASN A 745 32.95 38.73 11.38
CA ASN A 745 33.32 38.92 12.77
C ASN A 745 32.50 40.06 13.38
N VAL A 746 32.06 39.88 14.64
CA VAL A 746 31.44 40.91 15.45
C VAL A 746 32.47 41.39 16.46
N LEU A 747 32.77 42.72 16.41
CA LEU A 747 33.80 43.37 17.22
C LEU A 747 33.27 43.75 18.59
#